data_edfb077f00a7e180268fefa450f969ba
#
_entry.id   edfb077f00a7e180268fefa450f969ba
#
_cell.length_a   1.000
_cell.length_b   1.000
_cell.length_c   1.000
_cell.angle_alpha   90.00
_cell.angle_beta   90.00
_cell.angle_gamma   90.00
#
_symmetry.space_group_name_H-M   'P 1'
#
loop_
_entity.id
_entity.type
_entity.pdbx_description
1 polymer ?
#
loop_
_entity_poly.entity_id
_entity_poly.type
_entity_poly.pdbx_seq_one_letter_code
_entity_poly.pdbx_strand_id
1 'polypeptide(L)'
;MLSGRGGEGASGRAVLAGLLMASGAFASATTAWEMTSYADFIRGQFQGISLSRDGRLMLAPKVDTLFSSGQAVVWSVAEGANGVIYVATGHRGRVYQVDPSGASSLLWTAEQPEVFAIATDRNGILYAGTSPDGKVYRIEKGKATEYFAPKTRYIWSLAAAPDGALYVGTGDQGKIYRVTSAGSGELYYDTGQSHVTGLAVDIQGRLLAGTEPNGILYRVSAKDKAFVLYDASLPEIRAIIPQPDGTVYAAALGGSLAKRAQAATQAAQSGLGAVNVQGAPQTVTVEAQNTQPGAEIKAQSDPTKLTQTAPMPQVSTQFTPAQDLAGVERSAIYRINPDNTVETLWSSKEENVYDLLALPNQLLFSTDSSGRIYGLSHDRKITLVLQTNEGEATRLLPSSGSVLVATGDMGRIYRLGEGPGAAGYYESPVHDAGTAARWGSLSWRGETAPSTGVLFRTRSGNSAKPDKTWSDWSEPLHDPAASRIASPNARYIQWKAEFSGAGGATPILDNVTLAYLPQNSPPIVKSINVILQMAPASAIKAMQQQPISPYTVTVTDTGDASAAGAAGTPTQTLSRAATQQITISWQAEDPDGDRLVYNLYFRADDERRWMLLKGDLHENAFTFDSDVLADGKYYFRVLASDREVNPPATARDSDLTSAPVMIDNTPPVVTVGPVRRTGTTAELEFEARDTASPLRRCEYSLDATGWVPLESVDGVIDSQQERFVLSLDKLTPGEHLVVIRVLDSAGNAGLAKVVLH
;
A
#
# COMPACT_ATOMS: atom_id res chain seq x y z
N MET A 1 -11.07 -80.71 5.56
CA MET A 1 -12.26 -81.55 5.37
C MET A 1 -13.47 -80.61 5.30
N LEU A 2 -14.12 -80.61 4.15
CA LEU A 2 -15.53 -80.51 3.85
C LEU A 2 -16.25 -79.22 4.34
N SER A 3 -16.63 -78.31 3.49
CA SER A 3 -17.69 -78.33 2.46
C SER A 3 -19.02 -77.84 3.04
N GLY A 4 -19.64 -76.94 2.33
CA GLY A 4 -21.04 -76.67 2.44
C GLY A 4 -21.48 -75.40 1.77
N ARG A 5 -21.92 -75.54 0.54
CA ARG A 5 -22.61 -74.61 -0.35
C ARG A 5 -23.97 -74.13 0.15
N GLY A 6 -24.36 -72.96 -0.33
CA GLY A 6 -25.76 -72.80 -0.84
C GLY A 6 -26.45 -71.55 -0.25
N GLY A 7 -26.81 -70.62 -1.08
CA GLY A 7 -28.14 -70.37 -1.47
C GLY A 7 -28.42 -68.86 -1.71
N GLU A 8 -28.81 -68.56 -2.93
CA GLU A 8 -29.26 -67.29 -3.47
C GLU A 8 -30.49 -66.70 -2.75
N GLY A 9 -30.57 -65.38 -2.73
CA GLY A 9 -31.75 -64.65 -2.32
C GLY A 9 -31.63 -63.17 -2.65
N ALA A 10 -31.93 -62.81 -3.90
CA ALA A 10 -32.09 -61.45 -4.33
C ALA A 10 -33.32 -60.76 -3.69
N SER A 11 -33.15 -59.64 -3.05
CA SER A 11 -34.22 -58.68 -2.87
C SER A 11 -33.68 -57.27 -2.89
N GLY A 12 -34.02 -56.56 -3.94
CA GLY A 12 -33.69 -55.15 -4.16
C GLY A 12 -34.29 -54.25 -3.08
N ARG A 13 -33.45 -53.42 -2.49
CA ARG A 13 -33.87 -52.22 -1.78
C ARG A 13 -33.31 -51.03 -2.52
N ALA A 14 -34.21 -50.30 -3.18
CA ALA A 14 -33.96 -48.98 -3.71
C ALA A 14 -33.59 -48.06 -2.55
N VAL A 15 -32.34 -47.61 -2.52
CA VAL A 15 -31.88 -46.53 -1.63
C VAL A 15 -32.23 -45.22 -2.34
N LEU A 16 -33.28 -44.59 -1.87
CA LEU A 16 -33.66 -43.22 -2.22
C LEU A 16 -32.61 -42.30 -1.62
N ALA A 17 -31.61 -41.88 -2.41
CA ALA A 17 -30.68 -40.84 -2.04
C ALA A 17 -31.39 -39.50 -2.04
N GLY A 18 -31.90 -39.09 -0.89
CA GLY A 18 -32.35 -37.72 -0.65
C GLY A 18 -31.16 -36.79 -0.72
N LEU A 19 -31.03 -36.00 -1.78
CA LEU A 19 -30.20 -34.84 -1.84
C LEU A 19 -30.75 -33.82 -0.82
N LEU A 20 -30.24 -33.81 0.39
CA LEU A 20 -30.32 -32.65 1.26
C LEU A 20 -29.43 -31.58 0.64
N MET A 21 -30.05 -30.66 -0.10
CA MET A 21 -29.48 -29.35 -0.36
C MET A 21 -29.30 -28.68 1.02
N ALA A 22 -28.12 -28.80 1.60
CA ALA A 22 -27.73 -27.93 2.67
C ALA A 22 -27.63 -26.52 2.06
N SER A 23 -28.68 -25.73 2.22
CA SER A 23 -28.58 -24.28 2.12
C SER A 23 -27.51 -23.86 3.13
N GLY A 24 -26.29 -23.57 2.65
CA GLY A 24 -25.25 -23.03 3.45
C GLY A 24 -25.72 -21.69 4.02
N ALA A 25 -26.13 -21.69 5.26
CA ALA A 25 -26.16 -20.48 6.04
C ALA A 25 -24.70 -19.99 6.06
N PHE A 26 -24.40 -18.95 5.33
CA PHE A 26 -23.16 -18.19 5.50
C PHE A 26 -23.28 -17.51 6.87
N ALA A 27 -22.91 -18.24 7.92
CA ALA A 27 -22.64 -17.63 9.21
C ALA A 27 -21.45 -16.68 9.01
N SER A 28 -21.47 -15.51 9.61
CA SER A 28 -20.30 -14.63 9.67
C SER A 28 -19.09 -15.48 10.04
N ALA A 29 -18.15 -15.63 9.08
CA ALA A 29 -17.05 -16.55 9.24
C ALA A 29 -16.09 -16.00 10.29
N THR A 30 -15.79 -16.83 11.30
CA THR A 30 -14.69 -16.52 12.24
C THR A 30 -13.42 -16.35 11.42
N THR A 31 -12.83 -15.18 11.48
CA THR A 31 -11.55 -14.87 10.83
C THR A 31 -10.41 -15.27 11.74
N ALA A 32 -9.32 -15.75 11.17
CA ALA A 32 -8.11 -16.12 11.91
C ALA A 32 -6.93 -15.27 11.42
N TRP A 33 -6.18 -14.76 12.38
CA TRP A 33 -4.86 -14.19 12.14
C TRP A 33 -3.81 -15.23 12.56
N GLU A 34 -3.03 -15.69 11.58
CA GLU A 34 -2.01 -16.72 11.78
C GLU A 34 -0.61 -16.16 11.57
N MET A 35 0.32 -16.56 12.44
CA MET A 35 1.74 -16.30 12.33
C MET A 35 2.50 -17.63 12.42
N THR A 36 3.11 -18.06 11.32
CA THR A 36 3.72 -19.38 11.18
C THR A 36 5.09 -19.36 10.51
N SER A 37 5.48 -18.21 9.96
CA SER A 37 6.70 -18.11 9.14
C SER A 37 7.69 -17.10 9.72
N TYR A 38 8.93 -17.20 9.27
CA TYR A 38 9.96 -16.21 9.54
C TYR A 38 9.49 -14.78 9.16
N ALA A 39 8.83 -14.65 8.01
CA ALA A 39 8.35 -13.36 7.51
C ALA A 39 7.25 -12.72 8.39
N ASP A 40 6.44 -13.55 9.05
CA ASP A 40 5.43 -13.08 9.99
C ASP A 40 6.07 -12.57 11.28
N PHE A 41 6.97 -13.38 11.86
CA PHE A 41 7.58 -13.07 13.16
C PHE A 41 8.61 -11.96 13.09
N ILE A 42 9.39 -11.82 11.99
CA ILE A 42 10.47 -10.81 11.90
C ILE A 42 9.98 -9.36 12.04
N ARG A 43 8.69 -9.13 11.80
CA ARG A 43 8.03 -7.82 11.91
C ARG A 43 7.75 -7.40 13.34
N GLY A 44 7.81 -8.32 14.29
CA GLY A 44 7.59 -8.05 15.71
C GLY A 44 8.81 -7.50 16.41
N GLN A 45 8.69 -7.36 17.74
CA GLN A 45 9.76 -6.89 18.61
C GLN A 45 10.29 -8.03 19.48
N PHE A 46 11.59 -8.10 19.58
CA PHE A 46 12.31 -9.17 20.26
C PHE A 46 13.03 -8.61 21.49
N GLN A 47 12.83 -9.23 22.62
CA GLN A 47 13.60 -8.98 23.82
C GLN A 47 14.12 -10.29 24.39
N GLY A 48 15.40 -10.57 24.18
CA GLY A 48 16.01 -11.84 24.58
C GLY A 48 15.43 -13.07 23.85
N ILE A 49 14.95 -12.90 22.63
CA ILE A 49 14.36 -13.94 21.76
C ILE A 49 15.14 -14.00 20.44
N SER A 50 15.42 -15.20 20.00
CA SER A 50 15.95 -15.54 18.67
C SER A 50 14.83 -16.03 17.75
N LEU A 51 15.00 -15.85 16.43
CA LEU A 51 14.09 -16.36 15.41
C LEU A 51 14.86 -17.13 14.34
N SER A 52 14.57 -18.43 14.21
CA SER A 52 15.16 -19.26 13.15
C SER A 52 14.49 -19.03 11.80
N ARG A 53 15.18 -19.39 10.72
CA ARG A 53 14.65 -19.30 9.34
C ARG A 53 13.33 -20.08 9.16
N ASP A 54 13.13 -21.14 9.92
CA ASP A 54 11.94 -21.98 9.85
C ASP A 54 10.75 -21.39 10.63
N GLY A 55 10.86 -20.14 11.10
CA GLY A 55 9.78 -19.46 11.84
C GLY A 55 9.66 -19.91 13.30
N ARG A 56 10.75 -20.34 13.93
CA ARG A 56 10.75 -20.78 15.32
C ARG A 56 11.32 -19.71 16.24
N LEU A 57 10.54 -19.28 17.21
CA LEU A 57 10.96 -18.40 18.29
C LEU A 57 11.52 -19.22 19.46
N MET A 58 12.65 -18.79 20.00
CA MET A 58 13.32 -19.40 21.15
C MET A 58 14.07 -18.33 21.95
N LEU A 59 14.49 -18.64 23.16
CA LEU A 59 15.32 -17.73 23.94
C LEU A 59 16.64 -17.46 23.21
N ALA A 60 17.00 -16.18 23.10
CA ALA A 60 18.30 -15.76 22.58
C ALA A 60 19.44 -16.18 23.53
N PRO A 61 20.70 -16.18 23.09
CA PRO A 61 21.85 -16.29 23.97
C PRO A 61 21.76 -15.30 25.13
N LYS A 62 22.29 -15.68 26.27
CA LYS A 62 22.38 -14.77 27.42
C LYS A 62 23.13 -13.49 27.02
N VAL A 63 22.59 -12.33 27.38
CA VAL A 63 23.17 -11.03 27.06
C VAL A 63 23.38 -10.27 28.35
N ASP A 64 24.63 -9.85 28.58
CA ASP A 64 25.01 -8.98 29.69
C ASP A 64 25.52 -7.65 29.12
N THR A 65 25.11 -6.51 29.70
CA THR A 65 25.71 -5.21 29.40
C THR A 65 27.07 -5.15 30.06
N LEU A 66 28.13 -5.18 29.29
CA LEU A 66 29.51 -5.12 29.77
C LEU A 66 29.91 -3.67 30.11
N PHE A 67 29.48 -2.71 29.24
CA PHE A 67 29.88 -1.32 29.38
C PHE A 67 28.83 -0.39 28.75
N SER A 68 28.69 0.82 29.29
CA SER A 68 27.93 1.92 28.70
C SER A 68 28.76 3.20 28.71
N SER A 69 29.05 3.72 27.51
CA SER A 69 29.89 4.91 27.36
C SER A 69 29.17 6.22 27.68
N GLY A 70 27.83 6.21 27.66
CA GLY A 70 27.00 7.42 27.69
C GLY A 70 27.25 8.35 26.50
N GLN A 71 27.82 7.83 25.41
CA GLN A 71 28.00 8.53 24.14
C GLN A 71 26.99 8.01 23.12
N ALA A 72 26.70 8.78 22.09
CA ALA A 72 25.71 8.43 21.09
C ALA A 72 26.10 7.17 20.29
N VAL A 73 27.39 6.92 20.05
CA VAL A 73 27.82 5.81 19.21
C VAL A 73 29.21 5.28 19.60
N VAL A 74 29.36 3.96 19.53
CA VAL A 74 30.67 3.30 19.47
C VAL A 74 31.00 3.02 18.02
N TRP A 75 32.03 3.66 17.50
CA TRP A 75 32.49 3.47 16.11
C TRP A 75 33.39 2.26 15.92
N SER A 76 34.26 2.01 16.87
CA SER A 76 35.27 0.97 16.76
C SER A 76 35.62 0.38 18.11
N VAL A 77 35.92 -0.91 18.10
CA VAL A 77 36.43 -1.64 19.26
C VAL A 77 37.67 -2.43 18.84
N ALA A 78 38.61 -2.57 19.76
CA ALA A 78 39.81 -3.36 19.55
C ALA A 78 40.19 -4.13 20.82
N GLU A 79 40.67 -5.34 20.68
CA GLU A 79 41.16 -6.14 21.79
C GLU A 79 42.62 -5.77 22.09
N GLY A 80 42.91 -5.57 23.37
CA GLY A 80 44.24 -5.36 23.89
C GLY A 80 44.77 -6.61 24.63
N ALA A 81 45.84 -6.43 25.39
CA ALA A 81 46.40 -7.53 26.18
C ALA A 81 45.45 -7.95 27.31
N ASN A 82 45.46 -9.23 27.67
CA ASN A 82 44.74 -9.80 28.81
C ASN A 82 43.20 -9.64 28.73
N GLY A 83 42.63 -9.60 27.54
CA GLY A 83 41.18 -9.50 27.35
C GLY A 83 40.63 -8.10 27.64
N VAL A 84 41.46 -7.10 27.81
CA VAL A 84 41.06 -5.67 27.86
C VAL A 84 40.58 -5.27 26.49
N ILE A 85 39.49 -4.51 26.43
CA ILE A 85 38.99 -3.93 25.19
C ILE A 85 39.13 -2.41 25.21
N TYR A 86 39.44 -1.85 24.06
CA TYR A 86 39.41 -0.41 23.83
C TYR A 86 38.15 -0.07 23.03
N VAL A 87 37.50 1.04 23.41
CA VAL A 87 36.23 1.46 22.86
C VAL A 87 36.31 2.88 22.40
N ALA A 88 36.22 3.12 21.10
CA ALA A 88 36.25 4.44 20.47
C ALA A 88 34.87 4.95 20.14
N THR A 89 34.58 6.22 20.51
CA THR A 89 33.25 6.79 20.42
C THR A 89 33.19 8.02 19.52
N GLY A 90 31.99 8.37 19.09
CA GLY A 90 31.68 9.59 18.34
C GLY A 90 31.23 10.75 19.21
N HIS A 91 31.15 11.93 18.57
CA HIS A 91 30.66 13.23 19.05
C HIS A 91 31.48 13.91 20.15
N ARG A 92 32.33 13.18 20.85
CA ARG A 92 33.25 13.76 21.87
C ARG A 92 34.68 13.18 21.81
N GLY A 93 34.97 12.37 20.80
CA GLY A 93 36.32 11.83 20.56
C GLY A 93 36.90 11.03 21.73
N ARG A 94 36.09 10.26 22.47
CA ARG A 94 36.56 9.55 23.67
C ARG A 94 36.95 8.11 23.34
N VAL A 95 38.04 7.69 23.98
CA VAL A 95 38.48 6.31 23.97
C VAL A 95 38.50 5.79 25.41
N TYR A 96 37.82 4.69 25.63
CA TYR A 96 37.72 4.02 26.93
C TYR A 96 38.52 2.74 26.91
N GLN A 97 38.99 2.35 28.08
CA GLN A 97 39.51 1.03 28.37
C GLN A 97 38.53 0.31 29.26
N VAL A 98 38.16 -0.93 28.89
CA VAL A 98 37.23 -1.76 29.65
C VAL A 98 37.89 -3.12 29.86
N ASP A 99 37.94 -3.57 31.10
CA ASP A 99 38.49 -4.89 31.44
C ASP A 99 37.43 -6.01 31.25
N PRO A 100 37.82 -7.30 31.32
CA PRO A 100 36.88 -8.40 31.16
C PRO A 100 35.76 -8.44 32.20
N SER A 101 35.89 -7.79 33.35
CA SER A 101 34.85 -7.69 34.37
C SER A 101 33.83 -6.59 34.10
N GLY A 102 34.13 -5.68 33.16
CA GLY A 102 33.33 -4.50 32.85
C GLY A 102 33.79 -3.23 33.59
N ALA A 103 34.82 -3.32 34.45
CA ALA A 103 35.42 -2.13 35.02
C ALA A 103 36.04 -1.29 33.92
N SER A 104 35.73 0.01 33.89
CA SER A 104 36.06 0.86 32.76
C SER A 104 36.66 2.18 33.22
N SER A 105 37.53 2.74 32.40
CA SER A 105 38.14 4.06 32.59
C SER A 105 38.21 4.81 31.27
N LEU A 106 38.07 6.15 31.33
CA LEU A 106 38.40 7.02 30.22
C LEU A 106 39.89 7.04 30.02
N LEU A 107 40.35 6.47 28.89
CA LEU A 107 41.77 6.37 28.57
C LEU A 107 42.30 7.67 27.96
N TRP A 108 41.54 8.26 27.04
CA TRP A 108 41.92 9.45 26.30
C TRP A 108 40.72 10.17 25.71
N THR A 109 40.85 11.50 25.55
CA THR A 109 39.92 12.32 24.78
C THR A 109 40.68 13.02 23.66
N ALA A 110 40.28 12.83 22.43
CA ALA A 110 40.83 13.50 21.26
C ALA A 110 40.41 14.96 21.21
N GLU A 111 41.19 15.76 20.51
CA GLU A 111 40.80 17.13 20.14
C GLU A 111 39.66 17.13 19.12
N GLN A 112 39.65 16.13 18.26
CA GLN A 112 38.60 15.90 17.26
C GLN A 112 37.39 15.19 17.87
N PRO A 113 36.17 15.48 17.40
CA PRO A 113 34.95 14.89 17.98
C PRO A 113 34.76 13.40 17.65
N GLU A 114 35.39 12.89 16.58
CA GLU A 114 35.17 11.53 16.12
C GLU A 114 36.43 10.69 16.16
N VAL A 115 36.34 9.47 16.70
CA VAL A 115 37.38 8.45 16.60
C VAL A 115 36.77 7.25 15.84
N PHE A 116 36.90 7.25 14.51
CA PHE A 116 36.25 6.25 13.66
C PHE A 116 36.94 4.88 13.67
N ALA A 117 38.23 4.86 13.85
CA ALA A 117 39.00 3.63 13.80
C ALA A 117 40.01 3.54 14.95
N ILE A 118 40.10 2.37 15.54
CA ILE A 118 41.19 1.96 16.42
C ILE A 118 41.76 0.62 16.01
N ALA A 119 43.05 0.43 16.27
CA ALA A 119 43.76 -0.83 16.06
C ALA A 119 44.80 -1.05 17.14
N THR A 120 45.04 -2.29 17.53
CA THR A 120 46.15 -2.68 18.42
C THR A 120 47.19 -3.42 17.62
N ASP A 121 48.48 -3.16 17.93
CA ASP A 121 49.57 -3.98 17.39
C ASP A 121 49.84 -5.22 18.27
N ARG A 122 50.76 -6.07 17.85
CA ARG A 122 51.18 -7.27 18.58
C ARG A 122 51.76 -7.02 19.96
N ASN A 123 52.22 -5.80 20.21
CA ASN A 123 52.77 -5.39 21.50
C ASN A 123 51.68 -4.76 22.42
N GLY A 124 50.44 -4.72 21.97
CA GLY A 124 49.32 -4.14 22.72
C GLY A 124 49.27 -2.60 22.67
N ILE A 125 50.01 -1.98 21.76
CA ILE A 125 49.99 -0.52 21.56
C ILE A 125 48.72 -0.17 20.78
N LEU A 126 47.96 0.80 21.29
CA LEU A 126 46.75 1.29 20.68
C LEU A 126 47.01 2.45 19.71
N TYR A 127 46.45 2.36 18.52
CA TYR A 127 46.40 3.43 17.54
C TYR A 127 44.95 3.91 17.37
N ALA A 128 44.75 5.24 17.24
CA ALA A 128 43.43 5.82 17.09
C ALA A 128 43.41 6.82 15.93
N GLY A 129 42.49 6.67 15.00
CA GLY A 129 42.26 7.53 13.84
C GLY A 129 41.10 8.51 14.10
N THR A 130 41.36 9.81 13.97
CA THR A 130 40.42 10.87 14.30
C THR A 130 39.86 11.59 13.08
N SER A 131 38.77 12.35 13.27
CA SER A 131 38.09 13.16 12.25
C SER A 131 37.21 14.26 12.88
N PRO A 132 36.97 15.41 12.18
CA PRO A 132 37.72 15.90 11.03
C PRO A 132 39.15 16.21 11.41
N ASP A 133 39.99 16.59 10.46
CA ASP A 133 41.43 16.77 10.73
C ASP A 133 42.09 15.41 11.01
N GLY A 134 42.08 14.55 9.99
CA GLY A 134 42.49 13.17 10.07
C GLY A 134 43.89 12.94 10.55
N LYS A 135 44.03 12.59 11.82
CA LYS A 135 45.31 12.27 12.49
C LYS A 135 45.23 10.86 13.05
N VAL A 136 46.38 10.22 13.12
CA VAL A 136 46.57 8.95 13.83
C VAL A 136 47.36 9.21 15.08
N TYR A 137 46.85 8.84 16.22
CA TYR A 137 47.51 8.89 17.50
C TYR A 137 47.96 7.50 17.96
N ARG A 138 49.16 7.45 18.55
CA ARG A 138 49.66 6.30 19.28
C ARG A 138 49.42 6.53 20.77
N ILE A 139 48.70 5.60 21.40
CA ILE A 139 48.28 5.70 22.80
C ILE A 139 48.99 4.61 23.61
N GLU A 140 49.79 5.05 24.58
CA GLU A 140 50.57 4.17 25.44
C GLU A 140 50.41 4.62 26.89
N LYS A 141 49.92 3.76 27.78
CA LYS A 141 49.71 4.07 29.20
C LYS A 141 48.88 5.34 29.43
N GLY A 142 47.86 5.58 28.61
CA GLY A 142 47.00 6.76 28.66
C GLY A 142 47.59 8.03 28.07
N LYS A 143 48.85 8.02 27.58
CA LYS A 143 49.45 9.15 26.90
C LYS A 143 49.32 8.99 25.38
N ALA A 144 48.58 9.89 24.75
CA ALA A 144 48.49 9.95 23.29
C ALA A 144 49.55 10.87 22.70
N THR A 145 50.17 10.41 21.62
CA THR A 145 51.13 11.18 20.82
C THR A 145 50.74 11.08 19.36
N GLU A 146 50.81 12.20 18.62
CA GLU A 146 50.60 12.18 17.19
C GLU A 146 51.59 11.20 16.53
N TYR A 147 51.09 10.23 15.80
CA TYR A 147 51.88 9.20 15.15
C TYR A 147 52.03 9.48 13.66
N PHE A 148 50.91 9.91 13.00
CA PHE A 148 50.92 10.23 11.59
C PHE A 148 49.77 11.17 11.23
N ALA A 149 50.06 12.15 10.36
CA ALA A 149 49.06 13.10 9.85
C ALA A 149 49.14 13.21 8.33
N PRO A 150 48.30 12.45 7.58
CA PRO A 150 48.33 12.43 6.11
C PRO A 150 47.75 13.67 5.44
N LYS A 151 47.29 14.67 6.18
CA LYS A 151 46.63 15.89 5.69
C LYS A 151 45.34 15.62 4.94
N THR A 152 44.48 14.77 5.51
CA THR A 152 43.14 14.42 5.03
C THR A 152 42.12 14.77 6.11
N ARG A 153 40.82 14.82 5.76
CA ARG A 153 39.77 15.08 6.76
C ARG A 153 39.45 13.87 7.60
N TYR A 154 39.50 12.65 7.02
CA TYR A 154 39.00 11.46 7.65
C TYR A 154 40.03 10.33 7.68
N ILE A 155 40.16 9.69 8.83
CA ILE A 155 40.78 8.37 8.97
C ILE A 155 39.65 7.37 9.22
N TRP A 156 39.29 6.63 8.19
CA TRP A 156 38.17 5.71 8.26
C TRP A 156 38.54 4.33 8.80
N SER A 157 39.72 3.88 8.50
CA SER A 157 40.13 2.50 8.82
C SER A 157 41.62 2.43 9.18
N LEU A 158 41.95 1.55 10.12
CA LEU A 158 43.32 1.22 10.56
C LEU A 158 43.48 -0.30 10.57
N ALA A 159 44.63 -0.79 10.12
CA ALA A 159 45.00 -2.19 10.24
C ALA A 159 46.50 -2.35 10.62
N ALA A 160 46.74 -3.01 11.75
CA ALA A 160 48.10 -3.32 12.17
C ALA A 160 48.62 -4.57 11.40
N ALA A 161 49.75 -4.43 10.77
CA ALA A 161 50.39 -5.54 10.04
C ALA A 161 51.25 -6.43 10.94
N PRO A 162 51.45 -7.70 10.55
CA PRO A 162 52.31 -8.61 11.27
C PRO A 162 53.76 -8.16 11.43
N ASP A 163 54.26 -7.33 10.54
CA ASP A 163 55.62 -6.79 10.55
C ASP A 163 55.80 -5.53 11.42
N GLY A 164 54.70 -5.09 12.10
CA GLY A 164 54.69 -3.94 12.99
C GLY A 164 54.32 -2.62 12.28
N ALA A 165 54.11 -2.60 10.98
CA ALA A 165 53.63 -1.43 10.29
C ALA A 165 52.11 -1.21 10.55
N LEU A 166 51.66 0.05 10.47
CA LEU A 166 50.26 0.41 10.52
C LEU A 166 49.79 0.86 9.13
N TYR A 167 48.75 0.22 8.61
CA TYR A 167 48.07 0.71 7.43
C TYR A 167 46.96 1.69 7.83
N VAL A 168 46.90 2.81 7.11
CA VAL A 168 45.98 3.92 7.38
C VAL A 168 45.14 4.21 6.14
N GLY A 169 43.83 3.96 6.22
CA GLY A 169 42.85 4.24 5.17
C GLY A 169 42.21 5.60 5.37
N THR A 170 42.29 6.44 4.34
CA THR A 170 41.91 7.83 4.41
C THR A 170 40.59 8.12 3.67
N GLY A 171 39.95 9.25 4.01
CA GLY A 171 38.86 9.83 3.26
C GLY A 171 39.27 11.02 2.42
N ASP A 172 38.35 11.55 1.60
CA ASP A 172 38.48 12.61 0.60
C ASP A 172 39.35 12.24 -0.60
N GLN A 173 40.42 11.50 -0.42
CA GLN A 173 41.37 11.14 -1.48
C GLN A 173 41.55 9.63 -1.64
N GLY A 174 40.94 8.80 -0.80
CA GLY A 174 40.97 7.36 -0.88
C GLY A 174 42.36 6.72 -0.93
N LYS A 175 43.29 7.30 -0.19
CA LYS A 175 44.70 6.86 -0.13
C LYS A 175 44.96 5.91 1.03
N ILE A 176 45.84 4.96 0.82
CA ILE A 176 46.32 4.03 1.84
C ILE A 176 47.80 4.38 2.12
N TYR A 177 48.10 4.65 3.37
CA TYR A 177 49.45 4.86 3.82
C TYR A 177 49.95 3.67 4.64
N ARG A 178 51.25 3.38 4.54
CA ARG A 178 51.97 2.43 5.39
C ARG A 178 52.90 3.20 6.30
N VAL A 179 52.69 3.11 7.61
CA VAL A 179 53.45 3.85 8.62
C VAL A 179 54.24 2.88 9.43
N THR A 180 55.58 3.04 9.44
CA THR A 180 56.52 2.17 10.14
C THR A 180 57.08 2.80 11.41
N SER A 181 57.09 4.12 11.50
CA SER A 181 57.48 4.88 12.69
C SER A 181 56.81 6.25 12.72
N ALA A 182 56.86 6.95 13.86
CA ALA A 182 56.22 8.22 14.02
C ALA A 182 56.71 9.22 12.94
N GLY A 183 55.75 9.87 12.27
CA GLY A 183 55.96 10.80 11.17
C GLY A 183 56.45 10.17 9.85
N SER A 184 56.70 8.85 9.81
CA SER A 184 57.22 8.15 8.64
C SER A 184 56.17 7.30 7.97
N GLY A 185 55.21 7.95 7.29
CA GLY A 185 54.15 7.30 6.49
C GLY A 185 54.46 7.47 4.99
N GLU A 186 54.50 6.38 4.26
CA GLU A 186 54.60 6.38 2.80
C GLU A 186 53.25 6.08 2.16
N LEU A 187 52.96 6.70 1.02
CA LEU A 187 51.81 6.32 0.19
C LEU A 187 52.05 4.89 -0.30
N TYR A 188 51.19 3.99 0.14
CA TYR A 188 51.29 2.56 -0.19
C TYR A 188 50.47 2.22 -1.43
N TYR A 189 49.26 2.80 -1.52
CA TYR A 189 48.38 2.63 -2.70
C TYR A 189 47.39 3.79 -2.80
N ASP A 190 47.19 4.33 -3.98
CA ASP A 190 46.15 5.28 -4.32
C ASP A 190 45.00 4.52 -5.00
N THR A 191 43.82 4.46 -4.36
CA THR A 191 42.69 3.67 -4.88
C THR A 191 41.94 4.39 -6.01
N GLY A 192 42.17 5.69 -6.19
CA GLY A 192 41.36 6.51 -7.10
C GLY A 192 39.90 6.68 -6.66
N GLN A 193 39.55 6.22 -5.45
CA GLN A 193 38.22 6.38 -4.85
C GLN A 193 38.23 7.56 -3.86
N SER A 194 37.07 7.92 -3.29
CA SER A 194 37.03 8.99 -2.29
C SER A 194 37.42 8.50 -0.90
N HIS A 195 37.00 7.31 -0.51
CA HIS A 195 37.16 6.80 0.84
C HIS A 195 37.66 5.36 0.85
N VAL A 196 38.55 5.02 1.79
CA VAL A 196 38.96 3.67 2.16
C VAL A 196 38.26 3.31 3.47
N THR A 197 37.10 2.71 3.35
CA THR A 197 36.16 2.49 4.45
C THR A 197 36.48 1.28 5.32
N GLY A 198 37.17 0.29 4.76
CA GLY A 198 37.60 -0.91 5.47
C GLY A 198 39.01 -1.35 5.10
N LEU A 199 39.80 -1.78 6.10
CA LEU A 199 41.11 -2.39 5.92
C LEU A 199 41.20 -3.69 6.73
N ALA A 200 41.80 -4.71 6.15
CA ALA A 200 42.14 -5.95 6.84
C ALA A 200 43.47 -6.50 6.27
N VAL A 201 44.21 -7.25 7.08
CA VAL A 201 45.45 -7.94 6.64
C VAL A 201 45.20 -9.43 6.65
N ASP A 202 45.44 -10.09 5.53
CA ASP A 202 45.30 -11.54 5.43
C ASP A 202 46.49 -12.30 6.05
N ILE A 203 46.38 -13.62 6.14
CA ILE A 203 47.45 -14.47 6.75
C ILE A 203 48.76 -14.44 5.98
N GLN A 204 48.75 -14.05 4.71
CA GLN A 204 49.95 -13.89 3.89
C GLN A 204 50.55 -12.47 4.03
N GLY A 205 49.99 -11.61 4.88
CA GLY A 205 50.41 -10.23 5.08
C GLY A 205 50.00 -9.26 3.97
N ARG A 206 49.13 -9.68 3.06
CA ARG A 206 48.56 -8.79 2.01
C ARG A 206 47.46 -7.96 2.59
N LEU A 207 47.35 -6.72 2.13
CA LEU A 207 46.31 -5.81 2.56
C LEU A 207 45.05 -5.96 1.71
N LEU A 208 43.89 -6.08 2.36
CA LEU A 208 42.58 -5.96 1.76
C LEU A 208 42.02 -4.57 2.05
N ALA A 209 41.45 -3.91 1.04
CA ALA A 209 40.92 -2.57 1.17
C ALA A 209 39.56 -2.43 0.50
N GLY A 210 38.58 -2.02 1.27
CA GLY A 210 37.23 -1.68 0.81
C GLY A 210 37.06 -0.20 0.63
N THR A 211 36.34 0.22 -0.39
CA THR A 211 36.24 1.62 -0.79
C THR A 211 34.80 2.09 -1.01
N GLU A 212 34.65 3.41 -1.08
CA GLU A 212 33.46 4.18 -1.50
C GLU A 212 33.94 5.31 -2.46
N PRO A 213 33.22 5.70 -3.55
CA PRO A 213 31.80 5.44 -3.81
C PRO A 213 31.48 4.26 -4.72
N ASN A 214 32.47 3.56 -5.26
CA ASN A 214 32.20 2.50 -6.27
C ASN A 214 32.24 1.08 -5.69
N GLY A 215 32.35 0.90 -4.37
CA GLY A 215 32.25 -0.42 -3.75
C GLY A 215 33.31 -1.42 -4.18
N ILE A 216 34.54 -0.97 -4.42
CA ILE A 216 35.61 -1.84 -4.89
C ILE A 216 36.36 -2.47 -3.70
N LEU A 217 36.55 -3.78 -3.76
CA LEU A 217 37.40 -4.54 -2.86
C LEU A 217 38.73 -4.84 -3.54
N TYR A 218 39.81 -4.25 -3.01
CA TYR A 218 41.18 -4.46 -3.48
C TYR A 218 41.93 -5.46 -2.61
N ARG A 219 42.85 -6.19 -3.24
CA ARG A 219 43.95 -6.90 -2.57
C ARG A 219 45.26 -6.25 -2.99
N VAL A 220 45.91 -5.57 -2.05
CA VAL A 220 47.20 -4.88 -2.26
C VAL A 220 48.31 -5.77 -1.77
N SER A 221 49.09 -6.35 -2.69
CA SER A 221 50.17 -7.34 -2.37
C SER A 221 51.50 -6.67 -2.11
N ALA A 222 51.77 -5.50 -2.64
CA ALA A 222 52.95 -4.68 -2.42
C ALA A 222 52.61 -3.20 -2.75
N LYS A 223 53.54 -2.30 -2.46
CA LYS A 223 53.40 -0.88 -2.84
C LYS A 223 53.11 -0.76 -4.33
N ASP A 224 52.06 0.02 -4.65
CA ASP A 224 51.55 0.28 -6.00
C ASP A 224 51.14 -0.98 -6.79
N LYS A 225 50.93 -2.12 -6.09
CA LYS A 225 50.48 -3.41 -6.71
C LYS A 225 49.19 -3.88 -6.07
N ALA A 226 48.08 -3.57 -6.71
CA ALA A 226 46.75 -4.03 -6.29
C ALA A 226 46.08 -4.87 -7.37
N PHE A 227 45.20 -5.76 -6.90
CA PHE A 227 44.30 -6.54 -7.72
C PHE A 227 42.86 -6.30 -7.21
N VAL A 228 41.90 -6.03 -8.11
CA VAL A 228 40.50 -5.90 -7.75
C VAL A 228 39.95 -7.30 -7.53
N LEU A 229 39.59 -7.63 -6.30
CA LEU A 229 38.93 -8.88 -5.96
C LEU A 229 37.47 -8.90 -6.36
N TYR A 230 36.81 -7.76 -6.16
CA TYR A 230 35.40 -7.60 -6.47
C TYR A 230 35.03 -6.15 -6.68
N ASP A 231 34.19 -5.90 -7.66
CA ASP A 231 33.51 -4.64 -7.94
C ASP A 231 32.04 -4.83 -7.64
N ALA A 232 31.59 -4.37 -6.48
CA ALA A 232 30.24 -4.58 -6.00
C ALA A 232 29.26 -3.62 -6.67
N SER A 233 28.03 -4.09 -6.87
CA SER A 233 26.92 -3.24 -7.34
C SER A 233 26.51 -2.18 -6.31
N LEU A 234 26.95 -2.31 -5.06
CA LEU A 234 26.67 -1.38 -3.96
C LEU A 234 27.90 -0.48 -3.73
N PRO A 235 27.68 0.82 -3.43
CA PRO A 235 28.76 1.83 -3.49
C PRO A 235 29.84 1.74 -2.40
N GLU A 236 29.59 1.06 -1.28
CA GLU A 236 30.52 1.02 -0.15
C GLU A 236 30.83 -0.40 0.28
N ILE A 237 32.13 -0.78 0.40
CA ILE A 237 32.57 -1.99 1.10
C ILE A 237 32.89 -1.61 2.55
N ARG A 238 32.06 -2.04 3.50
CA ARG A 238 32.11 -1.62 4.91
C ARG A 238 32.95 -2.54 5.80
N ALA A 239 32.74 -3.84 5.69
CA ALA A 239 33.41 -4.86 6.50
C ALA A 239 34.12 -5.88 5.62
N ILE A 240 35.31 -6.33 6.07
CA ILE A 240 36.15 -7.28 5.35
C ILE A 240 36.75 -8.26 6.35
N ILE A 241 36.49 -9.54 6.18
CA ILE A 241 37.00 -10.61 7.06
C ILE A 241 37.75 -11.64 6.23
N PRO A 242 39.10 -11.59 6.17
CA PRO A 242 39.90 -12.65 5.57
C PRO A 242 39.88 -13.93 6.42
N GLN A 243 39.81 -15.06 5.77
CA GLN A 243 39.86 -16.37 6.41
C GLN A 243 41.22 -17.06 6.17
N PRO A 244 41.61 -17.99 7.06
CA PRO A 244 42.87 -18.73 6.93
C PRO A 244 43.00 -19.54 5.64
N ASP A 245 41.90 -20.01 5.07
CA ASP A 245 41.85 -20.77 3.81
C ASP A 245 41.94 -19.90 2.55
N GLY A 246 42.06 -18.57 2.73
CA GLY A 246 42.13 -17.60 1.65
C GLY A 246 40.78 -17.07 1.17
N THR A 247 39.66 -17.55 1.74
CA THR A 247 38.33 -16.97 1.54
C THR A 247 38.26 -15.59 2.17
N VAL A 248 37.50 -14.66 1.55
CA VAL A 248 37.24 -13.34 2.10
C VAL A 248 35.75 -13.12 2.17
N TYR A 249 35.23 -12.76 3.33
CA TYR A 249 33.88 -12.25 3.47
C TYR A 249 33.89 -10.72 3.40
N ALA A 250 32.94 -10.14 2.66
CA ALA A 250 32.81 -8.71 2.55
C ALA A 250 31.33 -8.29 2.67
N ALA A 251 31.08 -7.20 3.39
CA ALA A 251 29.78 -6.57 3.43
C ALA A 251 29.81 -5.28 2.63
N ALA A 252 28.82 -5.09 1.76
CA ALA A 252 28.63 -3.88 1.00
C ALA A 252 27.30 -3.17 1.37
N LEU A 253 27.33 -1.85 1.30
CA LEU A 253 26.22 -0.95 1.63
C LEU A 253 25.81 -0.12 0.43
N GLY A 254 24.51 0.16 0.30
CA GLY A 254 23.93 1.01 -0.75
C GLY A 254 24.17 2.53 -0.57
N GLY A 255 24.95 2.91 0.42
CA GLY A 255 25.25 4.31 0.73
C GLY A 255 24.13 5.04 1.48
N SER A 256 24.31 6.34 1.73
CA SER A 256 23.31 7.17 2.40
C SER A 256 22.03 7.29 1.56
N LEU A 257 20.88 7.49 2.22
CA LEU A 257 19.58 7.70 1.55
C LEU A 257 19.64 8.79 0.46
N ALA A 258 20.43 9.85 0.67
CA ALA A 258 20.63 10.92 -0.30
C ALA A 258 21.37 10.45 -1.57
N LYS A 259 22.41 9.62 -1.42
CA LYS A 259 23.13 9.02 -2.56
C LYS A 259 22.27 8.00 -3.31
N ARG A 260 21.44 7.23 -2.59
CA ARG A 260 20.51 6.28 -3.20
C ARG A 260 19.40 6.97 -3.99
N ALA A 261 18.85 8.09 -3.47
CA ALA A 261 17.90 8.92 -4.19
C ALA A 261 18.53 9.53 -5.45
N GLN A 262 19.78 9.96 -5.38
CA GLN A 262 20.53 10.47 -6.54
C GLN A 262 20.78 9.37 -7.59
N ALA A 263 21.15 8.17 -7.17
CA ALA A 263 21.34 7.03 -8.08
C ALA A 263 20.02 6.59 -8.74
N ALA A 264 18.91 6.59 -8.00
CA ALA A 264 17.59 6.30 -8.55
C ALA A 264 17.14 7.37 -9.57
N THR A 265 17.44 8.64 -9.32
CA THR A 265 17.14 9.74 -10.25
C THR A 265 18.00 9.65 -11.52
N GLN A 266 19.28 9.29 -11.39
CA GLN A 266 20.17 9.08 -12.54
C GLN A 266 19.80 7.84 -13.36
N ALA A 267 19.39 6.74 -12.73
CA ALA A 267 18.91 5.55 -13.42
C ALA A 267 17.59 5.81 -14.17
N ALA A 268 16.70 6.63 -13.61
CA ALA A 268 15.48 7.09 -14.29
C ALA A 268 15.77 8.03 -15.48
N GLN A 269 16.86 8.80 -15.43
CA GLN A 269 17.28 9.71 -16.51
C GLN A 269 18.05 9.00 -17.62
N SER A 270 18.72 7.89 -17.35
CA SER A 270 19.50 7.12 -18.33
C SER A 270 18.70 6.02 -19.05
N GLY A 271 17.51 5.69 -18.58
CA GLY A 271 16.59 4.74 -19.22
C GLY A 271 15.33 5.42 -19.70
N LEU A 272 15.27 5.79 -21.00
CA LEU A 272 14.06 6.26 -21.70
C LEU A 272 13.35 7.49 -21.09
N GLY A 273 13.41 8.62 -21.79
CA GLY A 273 12.48 9.75 -21.77
C GLY A 273 11.83 10.09 -20.44
N ALA A 274 12.21 11.23 -19.89
CA ALA A 274 11.69 11.81 -18.64
C ALA A 274 10.22 11.47 -18.37
N VAL A 275 9.97 10.56 -17.45
CA VAL A 275 8.67 10.46 -16.79
C VAL A 275 8.69 11.48 -15.66
N ASN A 276 8.01 12.58 -15.90
CA ASN A 276 7.76 13.60 -14.88
C ASN A 276 6.77 13.01 -13.89
N VAL A 277 7.26 12.54 -12.73
CA VAL A 277 6.40 12.06 -11.64
C VAL A 277 5.92 13.27 -10.85
N GLN A 278 4.90 13.93 -11.38
CA GLN A 278 3.95 14.71 -10.61
C GLN A 278 2.63 13.96 -10.63
N GLY A 279 2.08 13.74 -9.44
CA GLY A 279 0.97 12.87 -9.15
C GLY A 279 -0.26 13.03 -10.03
N ALA A 280 -0.86 11.89 -10.31
CA ALA A 280 -2.06 11.48 -11.03
C ALA A 280 -1.78 10.99 -12.47
N PRO A 281 -2.38 9.89 -12.91
CA PRO A 281 -2.16 9.34 -14.24
C PRO A 281 -2.84 10.23 -15.28
N GLN A 282 -2.05 11.01 -16.01
CA GLN A 282 -2.49 11.59 -17.27
C GLN A 282 -2.02 10.67 -18.40
N THR A 283 -2.97 10.10 -19.09
CA THR A 283 -2.77 9.36 -20.32
C THR A 283 -2.32 10.35 -21.41
N VAL A 284 -1.07 10.32 -21.80
CA VAL A 284 -0.59 11.06 -22.97
C VAL A 284 -0.61 10.10 -24.16
N THR A 285 -1.54 10.31 -25.05
CA THR A 285 -1.56 9.67 -26.37
C THR A 285 -0.57 10.41 -27.26
N VAL A 286 0.52 9.76 -27.65
CA VAL A 286 1.47 10.28 -28.64
C VAL A 286 1.03 9.78 -30.00
N GLU A 287 0.44 10.65 -30.81
CA GLU A 287 0.31 10.43 -32.26
C GLU A 287 1.69 10.59 -32.92
N ALA A 288 2.15 9.54 -33.57
CA ALA A 288 3.35 9.57 -34.39
C ALA A 288 3.06 10.30 -35.66
N GLN A 289 3.55 11.54 -35.82
CA GLN A 289 3.67 12.17 -37.11
C GLN A 289 5.06 11.88 -37.71
N ASN A 290 5.03 11.20 -38.86
CA ASN A 290 6.14 11.02 -39.75
C ASN A 290 6.74 12.37 -40.18
N THR A 291 8.01 12.63 -39.90
CA THR A 291 8.76 13.67 -40.59
C THR A 291 10.10 13.15 -41.05
N GLN A 292 10.33 13.31 -42.37
CA GLN A 292 11.57 13.06 -43.10
C GLN A 292 12.74 13.91 -42.54
N PRO A 293 13.99 13.46 -42.72
CA PRO A 293 15.18 14.17 -42.27
C PRO A 293 15.60 15.27 -43.24
N GLY A 294 15.92 16.43 -42.68
CA GLY A 294 16.68 17.47 -43.38
C GLY A 294 16.06 18.87 -43.35
N ALA A 295 16.34 19.65 -42.28
CA ALA A 295 16.43 21.10 -42.38
C ALA A 295 17.20 21.67 -41.17
N GLU A 296 18.32 22.31 -41.46
CA GLU A 296 19.08 23.14 -40.51
C GLU A 296 18.24 24.33 -40.03
N ILE A 297 18.21 24.55 -38.69
CA ILE A 297 17.66 25.79 -38.14
C ILE A 297 18.79 26.66 -37.65
N LYS A 298 19.02 27.75 -38.41
CA LYS A 298 19.85 28.89 -38.00
C LYS A 298 19.16 29.66 -36.86
N ALA A 299 19.89 29.91 -35.81
CA ALA A 299 19.51 30.85 -34.77
C ALA A 299 19.57 32.29 -35.32
N GLN A 300 18.49 33.03 -35.14
CA GLN A 300 18.45 34.47 -35.33
C GLN A 300 17.93 35.13 -34.04
N SER A 301 18.82 35.85 -33.42
CA SER A 301 18.59 36.72 -32.30
C SER A 301 17.99 38.05 -32.76
N ASP A 302 16.89 38.49 -32.18
CA ASP A 302 16.50 39.89 -32.21
C ASP A 302 15.82 40.28 -30.89
N PRO A 303 16.33 41.32 -30.19
CA PRO A 303 15.77 41.74 -28.90
C PRO A 303 14.94 43.01 -29.11
N THR A 304 13.63 42.91 -28.94
CA THR A 304 12.80 44.03 -28.44
C THR A 304 11.30 43.67 -28.46
N LYS A 305 10.74 43.43 -27.31
CA LYS A 305 9.51 44.04 -26.82
C LYS A 305 9.16 43.56 -25.42
N LEU A 306 9.17 44.51 -24.52
CA LEU A 306 8.74 44.45 -23.13
C LEU A 306 7.21 44.27 -23.01
N THR A 307 6.83 43.73 -21.88
CA THR A 307 5.58 43.82 -21.12
C THR A 307 4.52 42.77 -21.40
N GLN A 308 4.51 41.76 -20.50
CA GLN A 308 3.35 41.51 -19.64
C GLN A 308 3.77 40.55 -18.52
N THR A 309 3.64 41.02 -17.31
CA THR A 309 3.85 40.32 -16.05
C THR A 309 2.84 39.17 -15.92
N ALA A 310 3.31 37.92 -16.02
CA ALA A 310 2.60 36.77 -15.54
C ALA A 310 2.94 36.54 -14.06
N PRO A 311 2.00 36.18 -13.19
CA PRO A 311 2.26 35.96 -11.78
C PRO A 311 3.16 34.74 -11.61
N MET A 312 4.21 34.91 -10.80
CA MET A 312 5.13 33.83 -10.39
C MET A 312 4.32 32.70 -9.70
N PRO A 313 4.54 31.44 -10.02
CA PRO A 313 3.97 30.36 -9.25
C PRO A 313 4.64 30.34 -7.87
N GLN A 314 3.83 30.45 -6.83
CA GLN A 314 4.27 30.18 -5.46
C GLN A 314 4.70 28.71 -5.40
N VAL A 315 5.99 28.49 -5.13
CA VAL A 315 6.51 27.17 -4.77
C VAL A 315 6.03 26.88 -3.35
N SER A 316 4.91 26.18 -3.23
CA SER A 316 4.55 25.52 -1.98
C SER A 316 5.50 24.35 -1.80
N THR A 317 6.40 24.45 -0.83
CA THR A 317 7.15 23.30 -0.33
C THR A 317 6.18 22.36 0.38
N GLN A 318 5.45 21.55 -0.36
CA GLN A 318 4.83 20.35 0.19
C GLN A 318 5.94 19.35 0.42
N PHE A 319 6.15 18.98 1.67
CA PHE A 319 6.90 17.79 2.03
C PHE A 319 6.22 16.60 1.36
N THR A 320 6.77 16.14 0.25
CA THR A 320 6.42 14.83 -0.31
C THR A 320 6.86 13.77 0.68
N PRO A 321 5.99 12.82 1.06
CA PRO A 321 6.41 11.64 1.80
C PRO A 321 7.57 10.97 1.05
N ALA A 322 8.56 10.50 1.78
CA ALA A 322 9.71 9.81 1.21
C ALA A 322 9.21 8.75 0.21
N GLN A 323 9.62 8.90 -1.06
CA GLN A 323 9.35 7.90 -2.07
C GLN A 323 9.87 6.55 -1.57
N ASP A 324 8.96 5.58 -1.54
CA ASP A 324 9.27 4.20 -1.25
C ASP A 324 10.26 3.69 -2.33
N LEU A 325 11.55 3.60 -1.97
CA LEU A 325 12.61 3.04 -2.81
C LEU A 325 12.50 1.50 -2.83
N ALA A 326 11.29 0.99 -2.84
CA ALA A 326 10.99 -0.43 -2.94
C ALA A 326 11.60 -1.00 -4.22
N GLY A 327 12.74 -1.66 -4.06
CA GLY A 327 13.42 -2.32 -5.16
C GLY A 327 14.95 -2.25 -5.15
N VAL A 328 15.56 -1.27 -4.46
CA VAL A 328 17.02 -1.12 -4.41
C VAL A 328 17.59 -1.81 -3.19
N GLU A 329 18.57 -2.71 -3.38
CA GLU A 329 19.28 -3.35 -2.28
C GLU A 329 19.98 -2.33 -1.39
N ARG A 330 19.79 -2.45 -0.06
CA ARG A 330 20.47 -1.60 0.93
C ARG A 330 21.82 -2.15 1.33
N SER A 331 21.95 -3.46 1.42
CA SER A 331 23.22 -4.12 1.71
C SER A 331 23.27 -5.55 1.21
N ALA A 332 24.47 -6.06 1.05
CA ALA A 332 24.74 -7.43 0.68
C ALA A 332 26.01 -7.97 1.36
N ILE A 333 26.05 -9.27 1.56
CA ILE A 333 27.22 -10.01 2.07
C ILE A 333 27.72 -10.93 0.97
N TYR A 334 28.99 -10.81 0.64
CA TYR A 334 29.67 -11.58 -0.37
C TYR A 334 30.70 -12.53 0.26
N ARG A 335 30.86 -13.68 -0.37
CA ARG A 335 31.97 -14.60 -0.18
C ARG A 335 32.82 -14.60 -1.43
N ILE A 336 34.08 -14.24 -1.29
CA ILE A 336 35.09 -14.30 -2.34
C ILE A 336 35.96 -15.52 -2.06
N ASN A 337 35.92 -16.52 -2.93
CA ASN A 337 36.65 -17.75 -2.81
C ASN A 337 38.15 -17.55 -3.17
N PRO A 338 39.08 -18.47 -2.80
CA PRO A 338 40.50 -18.37 -3.15
C PRO A 338 40.81 -18.28 -4.65
N ASP A 339 39.92 -18.82 -5.49
CA ASP A 339 39.98 -18.74 -6.95
C ASP A 339 39.39 -17.44 -7.53
N ASN A 340 39.02 -16.49 -6.67
CA ASN A 340 38.36 -15.23 -6.94
C ASN A 340 36.91 -15.33 -7.50
N THR A 341 36.26 -16.47 -7.41
CA THR A 341 34.83 -16.57 -7.64
C THR A 341 34.06 -15.89 -6.50
N VAL A 342 32.95 -15.22 -6.81
CA VAL A 342 32.16 -14.46 -5.84
C VAL A 342 30.75 -15.02 -5.73
N GLU A 343 30.29 -15.18 -4.51
CA GLU A 343 28.94 -15.63 -4.18
C GLU A 343 28.26 -14.59 -3.29
N THR A 344 27.02 -14.22 -3.61
CA THR A 344 26.17 -13.45 -2.69
C THR A 344 25.56 -14.41 -1.68
N LEU A 345 25.89 -14.22 -0.41
CA LEU A 345 25.40 -15.04 0.68
C LEU A 345 24.07 -14.54 1.23
N TRP A 346 23.90 -13.23 1.25
CA TRP A 346 22.71 -12.56 1.76
C TRP A 346 22.59 -11.16 1.16
N SER A 347 21.35 -10.67 1.00
CA SER A 347 21.08 -9.28 0.67
C SER A 347 19.78 -8.82 1.30
N SER A 348 19.64 -7.49 1.51
CA SER A 348 18.46 -6.87 2.09
C SER A 348 18.14 -5.55 1.41
N LYS A 349 16.83 -5.31 1.26
CA LYS A 349 16.29 -4.01 0.86
C LYS A 349 15.93 -3.13 2.05
N GLU A 350 15.94 -3.68 3.26
CA GLU A 350 15.46 -3.02 4.47
C GLU A 350 16.56 -2.67 5.45
N GLU A 351 17.61 -3.49 5.55
CA GLU A 351 18.66 -3.40 6.57
C GLU A 351 20.03 -3.13 5.98
N ASN A 352 20.84 -2.34 6.69
CA ASN A 352 22.26 -2.14 6.38
C ASN A 352 23.12 -3.03 7.28
N VAL A 353 24.08 -3.75 6.68
CA VAL A 353 25.07 -4.58 7.42
C VAL A 353 26.24 -3.68 7.83
N TYR A 354 26.51 -3.58 9.13
CA TYR A 354 27.61 -2.78 9.65
C TYR A 354 28.90 -3.55 9.84
N ASP A 355 28.82 -4.79 10.33
CA ASP A 355 30.00 -5.58 10.61
C ASP A 355 29.75 -7.07 10.43
N LEU A 356 30.84 -7.83 10.26
CA LEU A 356 30.87 -9.26 10.08
C LEU A 356 31.81 -9.89 11.12
N LEU A 357 31.49 -11.12 11.56
CA LEU A 357 32.37 -11.94 12.38
C LEU A 357 32.25 -13.42 11.98
N ALA A 358 33.32 -14.00 11.48
CA ALA A 358 33.34 -15.42 11.16
C ALA A 358 33.60 -16.25 12.42
N LEU A 359 32.69 -17.16 12.72
CA LEU A 359 32.79 -18.19 13.74
C LEU A 359 32.94 -19.56 13.09
N PRO A 360 33.39 -20.59 13.80
CA PRO A 360 33.63 -21.94 13.21
C PRO A 360 32.39 -22.52 12.49
N ASN A 361 31.17 -22.23 12.97
CA ASN A 361 29.96 -22.84 12.47
C ASN A 361 29.02 -21.86 11.71
N GLN A 362 29.29 -20.57 11.75
CA GLN A 362 28.43 -19.55 11.16
C GLN A 362 29.17 -18.21 10.96
N LEU A 363 28.65 -17.41 10.05
CA LEU A 363 29.02 -16.00 9.90
C LEU A 363 28.00 -15.15 10.67
N LEU A 364 28.45 -14.46 11.72
CA LEU A 364 27.60 -13.43 12.36
C LEU A 364 27.71 -12.13 11.59
N PHE A 365 26.60 -11.38 11.54
CA PHE A 365 26.60 -10.02 11.04
C PHE A 365 25.60 -9.14 11.80
N SER A 366 25.94 -7.86 11.87
CA SER A 366 25.18 -6.86 12.60
C SER A 366 24.53 -5.85 11.66
N THR A 367 23.36 -5.31 12.06
CA THR A 367 22.57 -4.39 11.22
C THR A 367 22.08 -3.15 11.97
N ASP A 368 21.49 -2.19 11.21
CA ASP A 368 20.88 -0.97 11.70
C ASP A 368 19.42 -1.12 12.16
N SER A 369 18.78 -2.25 11.90
CA SER A 369 17.38 -2.44 12.28
C SER A 369 17.26 -2.86 13.74
N SER A 370 17.09 -1.89 14.64
CA SER A 370 17.02 -2.14 16.10
C SER A 370 18.21 -2.91 16.65
N GLY A 371 19.37 -2.74 16.05
CA GLY A 371 20.61 -3.42 16.42
C GLY A 371 20.51 -4.94 16.37
N ARG A 372 20.03 -5.48 15.25
CA ARG A 372 19.90 -6.94 15.05
C ARG A 372 21.24 -7.58 14.74
N ILE A 373 21.45 -8.77 15.30
CA ILE A 373 22.57 -9.66 15.02
C ILE A 373 22.01 -10.92 14.42
N TYR A 374 22.50 -11.28 13.25
CA TYR A 374 22.12 -12.48 12.53
C TYR A 374 23.26 -13.48 12.50
N GLY A 375 22.92 -14.76 12.49
CA GLY A 375 23.80 -15.86 12.19
C GLY A 375 23.44 -16.47 10.84
N LEU A 376 24.41 -16.55 9.95
CA LEU A 376 24.31 -17.23 8.66
C LEU A 376 25.13 -18.52 8.73
N SER A 377 24.46 -19.65 8.71
CA SER A 377 25.09 -20.96 8.72
C SER A 377 25.70 -21.34 7.37
N HIS A 378 26.54 -22.38 7.34
CA HIS A 378 27.15 -22.85 6.09
C HIS A 378 26.12 -23.34 5.04
N ASP A 379 24.99 -23.86 5.48
CA ASP A 379 23.86 -24.25 4.62
C ASP A 379 22.93 -23.06 4.26
N ARG A 380 23.41 -21.83 4.46
CA ARG A 380 22.73 -20.56 4.11
C ARG A 380 21.41 -20.31 4.84
N LYS A 381 21.23 -20.92 6.01
CA LYS A 381 20.10 -20.59 6.88
C LYS A 381 20.42 -19.37 7.74
N ILE A 382 19.48 -18.44 7.74
CA ILE A 382 19.58 -17.23 8.55
C ILE A 382 18.82 -17.42 9.85
N THR A 383 19.43 -17.02 10.95
CA THR A 383 18.80 -16.95 12.26
C THR A 383 19.00 -15.53 12.81
N LEU A 384 17.93 -14.86 13.21
CA LEU A 384 18.05 -13.68 14.07
C LEU A 384 18.49 -14.19 15.45
N VAL A 385 19.75 -13.97 15.78
CA VAL A 385 20.34 -14.42 17.04
C VAL A 385 19.89 -13.56 18.19
N LEU A 386 19.89 -12.23 17.99
CA LEU A 386 19.56 -11.25 19.01
C LEU A 386 19.13 -9.91 18.37
N GLN A 387 18.22 -9.22 19.03
CA GLN A 387 17.91 -7.81 18.82
C GLN A 387 18.30 -7.04 20.08
N THR A 388 19.16 -6.01 19.97
CA THR A 388 19.63 -5.23 21.12
C THR A 388 18.64 -4.15 21.53
N ASN A 389 17.70 -3.78 20.64
CA ASN A 389 16.79 -2.65 20.77
C ASN A 389 17.49 -1.29 20.88
N GLU A 390 18.72 -1.22 20.38
CA GLU A 390 19.46 0.01 20.09
C GLU A 390 19.26 0.36 18.62
N GLY A 391 19.58 1.57 18.17
CA GLY A 391 19.38 1.96 16.77
C GLY A 391 20.16 1.08 15.79
N GLU A 392 21.38 0.74 16.15
CA GLU A 392 22.29 -0.03 15.31
C GLU A 392 23.28 -0.85 16.14
N ALA A 393 23.70 -1.99 15.61
CA ALA A 393 24.85 -2.75 16.12
C ALA A 393 26.04 -2.48 15.21
N THR A 394 27.02 -1.73 15.69
CA THR A 394 28.08 -1.14 14.86
C THR A 394 29.27 -2.03 14.66
N ARG A 395 29.64 -2.85 15.68
CA ARG A 395 30.81 -3.75 15.65
C ARG A 395 30.56 -5.06 16.37
N LEU A 396 31.20 -6.10 15.86
CA LEU A 396 31.30 -7.43 16.45
C LEU A 396 32.75 -7.75 16.75
N LEU A 397 33.06 -8.16 17.99
CA LEU A 397 34.42 -8.52 18.39
C LEU A 397 34.42 -9.87 19.13
N PRO A 398 35.23 -10.86 18.71
CA PRO A 398 35.44 -12.06 19.49
C PRO A 398 36.29 -11.73 20.74
N SER A 399 35.89 -12.20 21.92
CA SER A 399 36.64 -11.98 23.15
C SER A 399 36.48 -13.15 24.13
N SER A 400 37.54 -13.84 24.43
CA SER A 400 37.60 -14.89 25.48
C SER A 400 36.46 -15.93 25.42
N GLY A 401 36.14 -16.44 24.21
CA GLY A 401 35.07 -17.45 24.00
C GLY A 401 33.65 -16.87 23.92
N SER A 402 33.49 -15.54 24.02
CA SER A 402 32.23 -14.84 23.84
C SER A 402 32.31 -13.86 22.66
N VAL A 403 31.16 -13.28 22.27
CA VAL A 403 31.09 -12.23 21.27
C VAL A 403 30.67 -10.92 21.93
N LEU A 404 31.43 -9.87 21.70
CA LEU A 404 31.07 -8.52 22.11
C LEU A 404 30.36 -7.82 20.96
N VAL A 405 29.30 -7.09 21.28
CA VAL A 405 28.49 -6.31 20.34
C VAL A 405 28.51 -4.86 20.78
N ALA A 406 29.04 -3.99 19.93
CA ALA A 406 28.99 -2.54 20.15
C ALA A 406 27.78 -1.95 19.44
N THR A 407 27.18 -0.89 20.03
CA THR A 407 25.95 -0.29 19.52
C THR A 407 26.02 1.23 19.37
N GLY A 408 25.10 1.76 18.57
CA GLY A 408 24.74 3.18 18.50
C GLY A 408 23.68 3.57 19.54
N ASP A 409 23.15 4.80 19.46
CA ASP A 409 22.18 5.46 20.33
C ASP A 409 22.67 5.69 21.77
N MET A 410 23.01 4.65 22.50
CA MET A 410 23.50 4.76 23.87
C MET A 410 24.96 4.30 24.04
N GLY A 411 25.61 3.92 22.95
CA GLY A 411 27.01 3.53 22.92
C GLY A 411 27.36 2.46 23.95
N ARG A 412 26.69 1.32 23.89
CA ARG A 412 26.87 0.19 24.80
C ARG A 412 27.73 -0.90 24.19
N ILE A 413 28.32 -1.70 25.06
CA ILE A 413 28.96 -2.98 24.71
C ILE A 413 28.18 -4.09 25.42
N TYR A 414 27.62 -4.98 24.64
CA TYR A 414 26.99 -6.19 25.14
C TYR A 414 27.92 -7.39 25.00
N ARG A 415 27.83 -8.32 25.94
CA ARG A 415 28.51 -9.62 25.85
C ARG A 415 27.46 -10.69 25.62
N LEU A 416 27.59 -11.42 24.52
CA LEU A 416 26.82 -12.63 24.24
C LEU A 416 27.50 -13.81 24.90
N GLY A 417 26.83 -14.40 25.88
CA GLY A 417 27.29 -15.61 26.56
C GLY A 417 26.96 -16.89 25.80
N GLU A 418 27.44 -18.02 26.31
CA GLU A 418 27.08 -19.34 25.84
C GLU A 418 25.72 -19.77 26.41
N GLY A 419 24.89 -20.41 25.56
CA GLY A 419 23.58 -20.93 25.95
C GLY A 419 22.47 -19.87 26.03
N PRO A 420 21.21 -20.30 26.14
CA PRO A 420 20.04 -19.43 26.13
C PRO A 420 19.93 -18.62 27.44
N GLY A 421 19.30 -17.45 27.35
CA GLY A 421 18.90 -16.64 28.50
C GLY A 421 17.83 -17.35 29.36
N ALA A 422 17.62 -16.84 30.56
CA ALA A 422 16.61 -17.41 31.47
C ALA A 422 15.19 -16.98 31.13
N ALA A 423 15.01 -15.82 30.51
CA ALA A 423 13.71 -15.28 30.10
C ALA A 423 13.85 -14.32 28.92
N GLY A 424 12.74 -14.15 28.22
CA GLY A 424 12.63 -13.21 27.12
C GLY A 424 11.17 -13.05 26.73
N TYR A 425 10.88 -12.09 25.88
CA TYR A 425 9.54 -11.94 25.32
C TYR A 425 9.56 -11.48 23.85
N TYR A 426 8.50 -11.82 23.17
CA TYR A 426 8.23 -11.39 21.81
C TYR A 426 6.90 -10.64 21.78
N GLU A 427 6.87 -9.44 21.18
CA GLU A 427 5.64 -8.70 20.90
C GLU A 427 5.34 -8.77 19.40
N SER A 428 4.12 -9.21 19.07
CA SER A 428 3.66 -9.29 17.68
C SER A 428 3.60 -7.91 17.03
N PRO A 429 3.63 -7.81 15.70
CA PRO A 429 3.11 -6.62 15.04
C PRO A 429 1.65 -6.37 15.45
N VAL A 430 1.19 -5.14 15.29
CA VAL A 430 -0.22 -4.79 15.50
C VAL A 430 -1.03 -5.36 14.35
N HIS A 431 -2.06 -6.14 14.68
CA HIS A 431 -3.01 -6.66 13.70
C HIS A 431 -4.18 -5.70 13.53
N ASP A 432 -4.53 -5.36 12.29
CA ASP A 432 -5.70 -4.56 11.92
C ASP A 432 -6.81 -5.51 11.43
N ALA A 433 -7.91 -5.58 12.17
CA ALA A 433 -9.09 -6.36 11.79
C ALA A 433 -9.97 -5.64 10.74
N GLY A 434 -9.56 -4.43 10.27
CA GLY A 434 -10.31 -3.62 9.32
C GLY A 434 -11.43 -2.81 9.98
N THR A 435 -12.17 -3.41 10.87
CA THR A 435 -13.26 -2.82 11.67
C THR A 435 -13.15 -3.25 13.13
N ALA A 436 -14.00 -2.71 13.99
CA ALA A 436 -14.07 -3.18 15.36
C ALA A 436 -14.41 -4.68 15.40
N ALA A 437 -13.63 -5.47 16.11
CA ALA A 437 -13.76 -6.91 16.18
C ALA A 437 -14.01 -7.40 17.61
N ARG A 438 -14.72 -8.49 17.74
CA ARG A 438 -14.81 -9.28 18.97
C ARG A 438 -13.73 -10.35 18.94
N TRP A 439 -12.81 -10.29 19.88
CA TRP A 439 -11.72 -11.25 20.01
C TRP A 439 -12.25 -12.57 20.58
N GLY A 440 -11.87 -13.66 19.97
CA GLY A 440 -12.30 -15.02 20.33
C GLY A 440 -11.27 -15.72 21.20
N SER A 441 -10.44 -16.55 20.60
CA SER A 441 -9.40 -17.33 21.28
C SER A 441 -8.04 -17.16 20.61
N LEU A 442 -7.00 -17.32 21.43
CA LEU A 442 -5.63 -17.44 20.99
C LEU A 442 -5.16 -18.87 21.25
N SER A 443 -4.58 -19.49 20.25
CA SER A 443 -3.96 -20.82 20.32
C SER A 443 -2.54 -20.77 19.77
N TRP A 444 -1.69 -21.68 20.23
CA TRP A 444 -0.30 -21.74 19.78
C TRP A 444 0.23 -23.15 19.80
N ARG A 445 1.26 -23.39 18.99
CA ARG A 445 2.01 -24.64 18.97
C ARG A 445 3.49 -24.37 19.19
N GLY A 446 4.14 -25.33 19.79
CA GLY A 446 5.56 -25.28 20.07
C GLY A 446 5.99 -26.46 20.95
N GLU A 447 7.26 -26.49 21.27
CA GLU A 447 7.88 -27.52 22.09
C GLU A 447 8.30 -26.91 23.44
N THR A 448 7.92 -27.54 24.54
CA THR A 448 8.32 -27.10 25.89
C THR A 448 9.08 -28.22 26.57
N ALA A 449 10.35 -27.96 26.91
CA ALA A 449 11.14 -28.87 27.76
C ALA A 449 10.67 -28.75 29.24
N PRO A 450 10.97 -29.75 30.09
CA PRO A 450 10.66 -29.65 31.51
C PRO A 450 11.17 -28.35 32.14
N SER A 451 10.33 -27.70 32.92
CA SER A 451 10.58 -26.41 33.61
C SER A 451 10.78 -25.22 32.67
N THR A 452 10.43 -25.34 31.40
CA THR A 452 10.35 -24.21 30.47
C THR A 452 8.89 -23.91 30.12
N GLY A 453 8.59 -22.70 29.64
CA GLY A 453 7.21 -22.33 29.32
C GLY A 453 7.08 -21.11 28.44
N VAL A 454 5.91 -21.00 27.79
CA VAL A 454 5.49 -19.81 27.06
C VAL A 454 4.11 -19.40 27.57
N LEU A 455 3.96 -18.13 27.94
CA LEU A 455 2.71 -17.51 28.36
C LEU A 455 2.36 -16.40 27.37
N PHE A 456 1.06 -16.22 27.13
CA PHE A 456 0.61 -15.16 26.24
C PHE A 456 -0.17 -14.08 27.00
N ARG A 457 -0.10 -12.86 26.48
CA ARG A 457 -0.96 -11.74 26.87
C ARG A 457 -1.45 -11.02 25.63
N THR A 458 -2.60 -10.38 25.71
CA THR A 458 -3.16 -9.59 24.61
C THR A 458 -3.53 -8.19 25.09
N ARG A 459 -3.50 -7.23 24.17
CA ARG A 459 -4.04 -5.88 24.35
C ARG A 459 -4.68 -5.40 23.06
N SER A 460 -5.65 -4.49 23.14
CA SER A 460 -6.40 -4.00 21.99
C SER A 460 -6.64 -2.50 22.07
N GLY A 461 -6.90 -1.87 20.92
CA GLY A 461 -7.16 -0.44 20.81
C GLY A 461 -7.73 -0.05 19.45
N ASN A 462 -8.04 1.25 19.29
CA ASN A 462 -8.61 1.80 18.06
C ASN A 462 -7.65 2.75 17.32
N SER A 463 -6.38 2.81 17.72
CA SER A 463 -5.29 3.51 17.02
C SER A 463 -4.30 2.49 16.46
N ALA A 464 -3.75 2.75 15.28
CA ALA A 464 -2.81 1.83 14.62
C ALA A 464 -1.47 1.67 15.37
N LYS A 465 -1.14 2.62 16.25
CA LYS A 465 0.04 2.55 17.11
C LYS A 465 -0.40 2.45 18.55
N PRO A 466 0.08 1.44 19.33
CA PRO A 466 -0.21 1.34 20.74
C PRO A 466 0.20 2.60 21.50
N ASP A 467 -0.75 3.18 22.22
CA ASP A 467 -0.58 4.38 23.05
C ASP A 467 -1.37 4.25 24.36
N LYS A 468 -1.55 5.35 25.07
CA LYS A 468 -2.28 5.38 26.36
C LYS A 468 -3.78 5.08 26.23
N THR A 469 -4.33 5.04 25.02
CA THR A 469 -5.75 4.75 24.77
C THR A 469 -6.00 3.25 24.55
N TRP A 470 -4.95 2.46 24.38
CA TRP A 470 -5.04 1.01 24.33
C TRP A 470 -5.34 0.43 25.71
N SER A 471 -5.94 -0.76 25.73
CA SER A 471 -6.07 -1.52 26.98
C SER A 471 -4.69 -1.89 27.54
N ASP A 472 -4.62 -2.11 28.85
CA ASP A 472 -3.49 -2.79 29.44
C ASP A 472 -3.34 -4.21 28.89
N TRP A 473 -2.16 -4.81 29.07
CA TRP A 473 -1.95 -6.23 28.79
C TRP A 473 -2.87 -7.08 29.67
N SER A 474 -3.51 -8.08 29.06
CA SER A 474 -4.40 -9.02 29.76
C SER A 474 -3.65 -9.82 30.83
N GLU A 475 -4.40 -10.51 31.68
CA GLU A 475 -3.85 -11.61 32.49
C GLU A 475 -3.23 -12.69 31.58
N PRO A 476 -2.25 -13.47 32.08
CA PRO A 476 -1.61 -14.51 31.31
C PRO A 476 -2.58 -15.56 30.79
N LEU A 477 -2.41 -15.94 29.54
CA LEU A 477 -3.10 -17.03 28.88
C LEU A 477 -2.24 -18.29 28.97
N HIS A 478 -2.80 -19.41 29.41
CA HIS A 478 -2.06 -20.63 29.76
C HIS A 478 -2.40 -21.84 28.88
N ASP A 479 -3.61 -21.88 28.31
CA ASP A 479 -4.07 -23.02 27.48
C ASP A 479 -3.62 -22.87 26.05
N PRO A 480 -2.68 -23.69 25.54
CA PRO A 480 -2.21 -23.60 24.16
C PRO A 480 -3.27 -23.96 23.12
N ALA A 481 -4.29 -24.71 23.49
CA ALA A 481 -5.30 -25.15 22.54
C ALA A 481 -6.32 -24.06 22.21
N ALA A 482 -6.81 -23.30 23.21
CA ALA A 482 -7.83 -22.29 23.00
C ALA A 482 -8.00 -21.35 24.21
N SER A 483 -7.04 -20.50 24.49
CA SER A 483 -7.15 -19.47 25.53
C SER A 483 -8.10 -18.36 25.10
N ARG A 484 -9.17 -18.10 25.88
CA ARG A 484 -10.10 -17.00 25.59
C ARG A 484 -9.42 -15.64 25.77
N ILE A 485 -9.58 -14.77 24.79
CA ILE A 485 -9.07 -13.40 24.83
C ILE A 485 -10.03 -12.51 25.62
N ALA A 486 -9.50 -11.81 26.63
CA ALA A 486 -10.27 -10.89 27.49
C ALA A 486 -10.10 -9.42 27.11
N SER A 487 -9.23 -9.09 26.14
CA SER A 487 -9.05 -7.72 25.67
C SER A 487 -10.36 -7.14 25.13
N PRO A 488 -10.64 -5.83 25.32
CA PRO A 488 -11.86 -5.18 24.84
C PRO A 488 -12.01 -5.29 23.32
N ASN A 489 -13.27 -5.28 22.84
CA ASN A 489 -13.53 -5.18 21.41
C ASN A 489 -12.92 -3.90 20.84
N ALA A 490 -12.17 -4.02 19.75
CA ALA A 490 -11.49 -2.90 19.11
C ALA A 490 -11.10 -3.30 17.67
N ARG A 491 -10.61 -2.34 16.86
CA ARG A 491 -10.12 -2.59 15.51
C ARG A 491 -8.74 -3.25 15.49
N TYR A 492 -7.88 -2.91 16.44
CA TYR A 492 -6.50 -3.39 16.50
C TYR A 492 -6.25 -4.28 17.70
N ILE A 493 -5.43 -5.30 17.52
CA ILE A 493 -4.97 -6.19 18.58
C ILE A 493 -3.48 -6.46 18.46
N GLN A 494 -2.84 -6.68 19.59
CA GLN A 494 -1.45 -7.14 19.69
C GLN A 494 -1.37 -8.22 20.77
N TRP A 495 -0.52 -9.22 20.55
CA TRP A 495 -0.22 -10.23 21.55
C TRP A 495 1.27 -10.22 21.90
N LYS A 496 1.57 -10.71 23.09
CA LYS A 496 2.93 -10.87 23.60
C LYS A 496 3.10 -12.28 24.10
N ALA A 497 4.20 -12.92 23.71
CA ALA A 497 4.62 -14.21 24.20
C ALA A 497 5.81 -14.04 25.17
N GLU A 498 5.67 -14.49 26.40
CA GLU A 498 6.70 -14.45 27.46
C GLU A 498 7.29 -15.85 27.62
N PHE A 499 8.61 -15.97 27.41
CA PHE A 499 9.35 -17.21 27.47
C PHE A 499 10.11 -17.34 28.76
N SER A 500 10.08 -18.53 29.37
CA SER A 500 10.89 -18.88 30.52
C SER A 500 11.73 -20.13 30.21
N GLY A 501 13.04 -20.02 30.43
CA GLY A 501 14.00 -21.10 30.26
C GLY A 501 14.54 -21.61 31.58
N ALA A 502 15.00 -22.86 31.63
CA ALA A 502 15.61 -23.45 32.81
C ALA A 502 16.71 -24.45 32.41
N GLY A 503 17.81 -24.48 33.16
CA GLY A 503 18.87 -25.46 33.01
C GLY A 503 19.55 -25.47 31.62
N GLY A 504 19.54 -24.34 30.92
CA GLY A 504 20.07 -24.25 29.56
C GLY A 504 19.09 -24.72 28.46
N ALA A 505 17.86 -25.08 28.83
CA ALA A 505 16.81 -25.42 27.89
C ALA A 505 15.94 -24.19 27.59
N THR A 506 15.41 -24.13 26.36
CA THR A 506 14.51 -23.09 25.88
C THR A 506 13.22 -23.70 25.35
N PRO A 507 12.05 -23.09 25.59
CA PRO A 507 10.85 -23.47 24.87
C PRO A 507 10.96 -22.97 23.42
N ILE A 508 10.26 -23.65 22.51
CA ILE A 508 10.16 -23.28 21.11
C ILE A 508 8.71 -22.96 20.79
N LEU A 509 8.47 -21.87 20.10
CA LEU A 509 7.15 -21.46 19.59
C LEU A 509 7.22 -21.36 18.07
N ASP A 510 6.33 -22.04 17.34
CA ASP A 510 6.35 -22.11 15.88
C ASP A 510 5.04 -21.68 15.20
N ASN A 511 3.95 -21.57 15.95
CA ASN A 511 2.66 -21.16 15.41
C ASN A 511 1.85 -20.40 16.45
N VAL A 512 1.21 -19.32 16.02
CA VAL A 512 0.23 -18.59 16.83
C VAL A 512 -0.97 -18.28 15.93
N THR A 513 -2.16 -18.65 16.40
CA THR A 513 -3.44 -18.37 15.73
C THR A 513 -4.36 -17.60 16.65
N LEU A 514 -4.83 -16.45 16.21
CA LEU A 514 -5.80 -15.62 16.92
C LEU A 514 -7.10 -15.60 16.11
N ALA A 515 -8.17 -16.16 16.70
CA ALA A 515 -9.49 -16.16 16.10
C ALA A 515 -10.30 -14.94 16.56
N TYR A 516 -10.98 -14.27 15.62
CA TYR A 516 -11.79 -13.09 15.91
C TYR A 516 -12.98 -13.00 14.96
N LEU A 517 -13.96 -12.17 15.36
CA LEU A 517 -15.16 -11.89 14.58
C LEU A 517 -15.24 -10.38 14.35
N PRO A 518 -15.01 -9.89 13.12
CA PRO A 518 -15.25 -8.50 12.77
C PRO A 518 -16.72 -8.13 13.06
N GLN A 519 -16.96 -6.94 13.61
CA GLN A 519 -18.31 -6.42 13.79
C GLN A 519 -18.79 -5.87 12.44
N ASN A 520 -20.03 -6.22 12.08
CA ASN A 520 -20.65 -5.75 10.87
C ASN A 520 -20.96 -4.24 10.95
N SER A 521 -20.53 -3.49 9.95
CA SER A 521 -20.77 -2.06 9.77
C SER A 521 -21.99 -1.84 8.87
N PRO A 522 -22.80 -0.79 9.09
CA PRO A 522 -23.91 -0.51 8.19
C PRO A 522 -23.42 -0.06 6.81
N PRO A 523 -24.13 -0.46 5.72
CA PRO A 523 -23.88 0.08 4.40
C PRO A 523 -24.05 1.61 4.34
N ILE A 524 -23.51 2.25 3.31
CA ILE A 524 -23.58 3.69 3.09
C ILE A 524 -24.18 3.96 1.71
N VAL A 525 -25.35 4.57 1.66
CA VAL A 525 -25.93 5.07 0.40
C VAL A 525 -25.44 6.50 0.18
N LYS A 526 -24.58 6.70 -0.83
CA LYS A 526 -23.89 7.99 -1.09
C LYS A 526 -24.73 8.97 -1.89
N SER A 527 -25.49 8.49 -2.87
CA SER A 527 -26.28 9.34 -3.74
C SER A 527 -27.46 8.60 -4.35
N ILE A 528 -28.51 9.35 -4.67
CA ILE A 528 -29.65 8.91 -5.47
C ILE A 528 -29.85 9.94 -6.57
N ASN A 529 -29.91 9.48 -7.82
CA ASN A 529 -30.24 10.30 -8.99
C ASN A 529 -31.54 9.79 -9.61
N VAL A 530 -32.46 10.72 -9.89
CA VAL A 530 -33.72 10.43 -10.56
C VAL A 530 -33.76 11.17 -11.87
N ILE A 531 -33.91 10.46 -12.97
CA ILE A 531 -33.90 11.01 -14.34
C ILE A 531 -35.21 10.64 -15.00
N LEU A 532 -35.91 11.67 -15.50
CA LEU A 532 -37.10 11.52 -16.34
C LEU A 532 -36.68 11.65 -17.80
N GLN A 533 -36.97 10.63 -18.60
CA GLN A 533 -36.61 10.63 -20.02
C GLN A 533 -37.80 10.13 -20.86
N MET A 534 -38.03 10.80 -21.99
CA MET A 534 -38.87 10.24 -23.02
C MET A 534 -38.18 9.00 -23.62
N ALA A 535 -38.87 7.90 -23.67
CA ALA A 535 -38.33 6.70 -24.29
C ALA A 535 -37.88 6.99 -25.74
N PRO A 536 -36.61 6.81 -26.13
CA PRO A 536 -36.21 7.06 -27.49
C PRO A 536 -36.94 6.11 -28.45
N ALA A 537 -37.40 6.65 -29.57
CA ALA A 537 -38.15 5.89 -30.59
C ALA A 537 -37.43 4.61 -31.08
N SER A 538 -36.10 4.53 -30.92
CA SER A 538 -35.28 3.35 -31.21
C SER A 538 -35.32 2.25 -30.14
N ALA A 539 -35.65 2.58 -28.88
CA ALA A 539 -35.81 1.60 -27.81
C ALA A 539 -37.09 0.76 -28.00
N ILE A 540 -38.10 1.31 -28.67
CA ILE A 540 -39.35 0.60 -29.00
C ILE A 540 -39.10 -0.60 -29.92
N LYS A 541 -38.07 -0.53 -30.80
CA LYS A 541 -37.68 -1.66 -31.65
C LYS A 541 -36.94 -2.77 -30.93
N ALA A 542 -36.21 -2.46 -29.85
CA ALA A 542 -35.48 -3.47 -29.07
C ALA A 542 -36.38 -4.21 -28.09
N MET A 543 -37.42 -3.56 -27.58
CA MET A 543 -38.43 -4.19 -26.70
C MET A 543 -39.42 -5.12 -27.47
N GLN A 544 -39.49 -5.00 -28.79
CA GLN A 544 -40.34 -5.90 -29.61
C GLN A 544 -39.78 -7.33 -29.76
N GLN A 545 -38.60 -7.63 -29.19
CA GLN A 545 -38.02 -8.99 -29.21
C GLN A 545 -38.25 -9.80 -27.92
N GLN A 546 -38.94 -9.26 -26.93
CA GLN A 546 -39.49 -10.08 -25.82
C GLN A 546 -40.98 -10.28 -26.02
N PRO A 547 -41.50 -11.50 -25.84
CA PRO A 547 -42.92 -11.78 -26.07
C PRO A 547 -43.77 -11.19 -24.94
N ILE A 548 -44.06 -9.91 -25.04
CA ILE A 548 -45.18 -9.31 -24.30
C ILE A 548 -46.41 -9.57 -25.17
N SER A 549 -47.36 -10.36 -24.67
CA SER A 549 -48.60 -10.68 -25.37
C SER A 549 -49.29 -9.41 -25.87
N PRO A 550 -49.40 -9.18 -27.20
CA PRO A 550 -50.13 -8.05 -27.71
C PRO A 550 -51.60 -8.26 -27.44
N TYR A 551 -52.29 -7.28 -26.87
CA TYR A 551 -53.75 -7.26 -26.89
C TYR A 551 -54.20 -7.05 -28.33
N THR A 552 -54.72 -8.12 -28.95
CA THR A 552 -55.32 -8.08 -30.28
C THR A 552 -56.79 -7.74 -30.10
N VAL A 553 -57.19 -6.52 -30.46
CA VAL A 553 -58.60 -6.17 -30.57
C VAL A 553 -59.04 -6.57 -31.96
N THR A 554 -59.77 -7.69 -32.07
CA THR A 554 -60.42 -8.11 -33.31
C THR A 554 -61.76 -7.39 -33.43
N VAL A 555 -61.84 -6.44 -34.33
CA VAL A 555 -63.15 -5.87 -34.72
C VAL A 555 -63.75 -6.78 -35.77
N THR A 556 -64.77 -7.54 -35.37
CA THR A 556 -65.56 -8.37 -36.30
C THR A 556 -66.66 -7.51 -36.85
N ASP A 557 -66.58 -7.13 -38.10
CA ASP A 557 -67.67 -6.54 -38.85
C ASP A 557 -68.65 -7.67 -39.25
N THR A 558 -69.88 -7.63 -38.69
CA THR A 558 -70.94 -8.57 -39.02
C THR A 558 -71.73 -8.00 -40.17
N GLY A 559 -71.16 -8.02 -41.36
CA GLY A 559 -71.85 -7.69 -42.60
C GLY A 559 -71.65 -8.73 -43.66
N ASP A 560 -72.68 -9.50 -43.94
CA ASP A 560 -73.02 -10.39 -45.09
C ASP A 560 -71.94 -11.38 -45.62
N ALA A 561 -72.24 -12.63 -45.45
CA ALA A 561 -71.65 -13.77 -46.07
C ALA A 561 -71.90 -13.82 -47.59
N SER A 562 -70.89 -13.42 -48.38
CA SER A 562 -70.67 -14.01 -49.71
C SER A 562 -69.48 -13.35 -50.42
N ALA A 563 -68.27 -13.87 -50.18
CA ALA A 563 -67.24 -13.97 -51.20
C ALA A 563 -66.01 -14.70 -50.59
N ALA A 564 -65.70 -15.82 -51.11
CA ALA A 564 -64.49 -16.58 -50.84
C ALA A 564 -63.31 -15.84 -51.43
N GLY A 565 -62.23 -15.73 -50.61
CA GLY A 565 -60.87 -15.44 -51.10
C GLY A 565 -60.41 -14.02 -51.11
N ALA A 566 -60.06 -13.51 -49.94
CA ALA A 566 -59.08 -12.44 -49.87
C ALA A 566 -58.17 -12.63 -48.66
N ALA A 567 -56.87 -12.59 -48.89
CA ALA A 567 -55.84 -12.64 -47.89
C ALA A 567 -56.12 -11.61 -46.82
N GLY A 568 -55.97 -11.98 -45.55
CA GLY A 568 -56.28 -11.16 -44.38
C GLY A 568 -55.66 -9.75 -44.44
N THR A 569 -56.49 -8.77 -44.16
CA THR A 569 -56.12 -7.36 -43.94
C THR A 569 -55.12 -7.31 -42.78
N PRO A 570 -54.01 -6.58 -42.91
CA PRO A 570 -53.06 -6.49 -41.83
C PRO A 570 -53.71 -5.83 -40.61
N THR A 571 -53.68 -6.52 -39.50
CA THR A 571 -54.14 -6.01 -38.20
C THR A 571 -53.29 -4.79 -37.85
N GLN A 572 -53.89 -3.61 -37.77
CA GLN A 572 -53.20 -2.44 -37.27
C GLN A 572 -52.94 -2.62 -35.77
N THR A 573 -51.69 -2.78 -35.43
CA THR A 573 -51.27 -2.76 -34.05
C THR A 573 -51.30 -1.31 -33.59
N LEU A 574 -52.20 -0.95 -32.67
CA LEU A 574 -52.17 0.33 -32.01
C LEU A 574 -50.90 0.35 -31.15
N SER A 575 -49.90 1.09 -31.62
CA SER A 575 -48.72 1.37 -30.81
C SER A 575 -49.14 2.30 -29.65
N ARG A 576 -48.84 1.88 -28.42
CA ARG A 576 -48.95 2.74 -27.24
C ARG A 576 -48.08 3.98 -27.46
N ALA A 577 -48.60 5.16 -27.14
CA ALA A 577 -47.78 6.38 -27.13
C ALA A 577 -46.55 6.17 -26.25
N ALA A 578 -45.42 6.71 -26.66
CA ALA A 578 -44.21 6.65 -25.83
C ALA A 578 -44.48 7.33 -24.49
N THR A 579 -44.48 6.57 -23.41
CA THR A 579 -44.59 7.11 -22.04
C THR A 579 -43.23 7.58 -21.55
N GLN A 580 -43.26 8.60 -20.71
CA GLN A 580 -42.03 9.05 -20.03
C GLN A 580 -41.55 7.94 -19.09
N GLN A 581 -40.24 7.69 -19.08
CA GLN A 581 -39.63 6.70 -18.20
C GLN A 581 -38.88 7.40 -17.07
N ILE A 582 -39.00 6.84 -15.87
CA ILE A 582 -38.30 7.24 -14.68
C ILE A 582 -37.17 6.27 -14.42
N THR A 583 -35.94 6.71 -14.47
CA THR A 583 -34.79 5.92 -14.07
C THR A 583 -34.25 6.44 -12.75
N ILE A 584 -34.23 5.58 -11.75
CA ILE A 584 -33.65 5.85 -10.43
C ILE A 584 -32.34 5.07 -10.35
N SER A 585 -31.23 5.77 -10.12
CA SER A 585 -29.92 5.15 -9.93
C SER A 585 -29.29 5.65 -8.63
N TRP A 586 -28.48 4.82 -8.01
CA TRP A 586 -27.83 5.15 -6.74
C TRP A 586 -26.44 4.61 -6.66
N GLN A 587 -25.65 5.17 -5.72
CA GLN A 587 -24.35 4.68 -5.36
C GLN A 587 -24.37 4.30 -3.89
N ALA A 588 -23.97 3.07 -3.60
CA ALA A 588 -23.84 2.56 -2.25
C ALA A 588 -22.59 1.70 -2.14
N GLU A 589 -22.02 1.67 -0.94
CA GLU A 589 -20.89 0.81 -0.58
C GLU A 589 -21.09 0.23 0.81
N ASP A 590 -20.46 -0.89 1.05
CA ASP A 590 -20.35 -1.49 2.36
C ASP A 590 -18.91 -1.37 2.85
N PRO A 591 -18.66 -0.84 4.08
CA PRO A 591 -17.30 -0.71 4.63
C PRO A 591 -16.58 -2.05 4.83
N ASP A 592 -17.33 -3.13 5.02
CA ASP A 592 -16.82 -4.49 5.24
C ASP A 592 -16.69 -5.26 3.91
N GLY A 593 -17.15 -4.66 2.80
CA GLY A 593 -17.13 -5.25 1.47
C GLY A 593 -18.25 -6.26 1.22
N ASP A 594 -19.30 -6.23 2.03
CA ASP A 594 -20.44 -7.13 1.93
C ASP A 594 -21.29 -6.83 0.70
N ARG A 595 -21.92 -7.89 0.17
CA ARG A 595 -22.84 -7.74 -0.95
C ARG A 595 -24.14 -7.12 -0.46
N LEU A 596 -24.57 -6.03 -1.14
CA LEU A 596 -25.77 -5.30 -0.80
C LEU A 596 -26.99 -5.75 -1.62
N VAL A 597 -28.14 -5.73 -0.97
CA VAL A 597 -29.46 -5.84 -1.57
C VAL A 597 -30.24 -4.57 -1.29
N TYR A 598 -31.02 -4.12 -2.28
CA TYR A 598 -31.71 -2.83 -2.19
C TYR A 598 -33.21 -2.98 -2.24
N ASN A 599 -33.89 -2.16 -1.45
CA ASN A 599 -35.33 -1.93 -1.55
C ASN A 599 -35.59 -0.48 -1.93
N LEU A 600 -36.36 -0.27 -2.98
CA LEU A 600 -36.74 1.04 -3.48
C LEU A 600 -38.13 1.39 -3.03
N TYR A 601 -38.32 2.51 -2.38
CA TYR A 601 -39.58 3.01 -1.91
C TYR A 601 -39.90 4.37 -2.55
N PHE A 602 -41.20 4.70 -2.59
CA PHE A 602 -41.67 6.02 -3.02
C PHE A 602 -42.76 6.52 -2.09
N ARG A 603 -42.98 7.83 -2.08
CA ARG A 603 -44.15 8.50 -1.48
C ARG A 603 -44.45 9.81 -2.18
N ALA A 604 -45.70 10.22 -2.24
CA ALA A 604 -46.08 11.56 -2.67
C ALA A 604 -45.73 12.61 -1.59
N ASP A 605 -45.66 13.90 -1.97
CA ASP A 605 -45.26 14.97 -1.07
C ASP A 605 -46.26 15.16 0.09
N ASP A 606 -47.56 14.98 -0.17
CA ASP A 606 -48.67 15.03 0.78
C ASP A 606 -48.85 13.79 1.63
N GLU A 607 -48.16 12.66 1.28
CA GLU A 607 -48.24 11.39 1.98
C GLU A 607 -47.17 11.25 3.06
N ARG A 608 -47.46 10.53 4.14
CA ARG A 608 -46.52 10.22 5.21
C ARG A 608 -45.93 8.83 5.12
N ARG A 609 -46.61 7.93 4.42
CA ARG A 609 -46.25 6.50 4.36
C ARG A 609 -45.41 6.21 3.13
N TRP A 610 -44.30 5.52 3.33
CA TRP A 610 -43.50 4.98 2.25
C TRP A 610 -44.13 3.70 1.70
N MET A 611 -44.26 3.60 0.39
CA MET A 611 -44.74 2.40 -0.33
C MET A 611 -43.55 1.76 -1.04
N LEU A 612 -43.50 0.40 -1.01
CA LEU A 612 -42.46 -0.33 -1.70
C LEU A 612 -42.72 -0.29 -3.22
N LEU A 613 -41.76 0.26 -3.96
CA LEU A 613 -41.82 0.29 -5.43
C LEU A 613 -41.24 -1.01 -6.00
N LYS A 614 -40.04 -1.41 -5.51
CA LYS A 614 -39.36 -2.62 -5.90
C LYS A 614 -38.49 -3.14 -4.76
N GLY A 615 -38.56 -4.44 -4.48
CA GLY A 615 -37.70 -5.09 -3.47
C GLY A 615 -36.66 -6.01 -4.11
N ASP A 616 -35.67 -6.38 -3.28
CA ASP A 616 -34.63 -7.36 -3.57
C ASP A 616 -33.87 -7.10 -4.88
N LEU A 617 -33.50 -5.83 -5.07
CA LEU A 617 -32.64 -5.39 -6.18
C LEU A 617 -31.18 -5.66 -5.87
N HIS A 618 -30.45 -6.17 -6.85
CA HIS A 618 -28.97 -6.33 -6.79
C HIS A 618 -28.24 -5.33 -7.70
N GLU A 619 -28.99 -4.67 -8.58
CA GLU A 619 -28.48 -3.63 -9.47
C GLU A 619 -28.66 -2.25 -8.84
N ASN A 620 -27.81 -1.32 -9.21
CA ASN A 620 -27.80 0.04 -8.67
C ASN A 620 -28.69 0.99 -9.47
N ALA A 621 -29.65 0.48 -10.23
CA ALA A 621 -30.61 1.26 -11.00
C ALA A 621 -31.92 0.49 -11.21
N PHE A 622 -33.01 1.25 -11.30
CA PHE A 622 -34.31 0.71 -11.65
C PHE A 622 -35.06 1.71 -12.54
N THR A 623 -35.64 1.19 -13.64
CA THR A 623 -36.40 1.98 -14.60
C THR A 623 -37.84 1.50 -14.69
N PHE A 624 -38.78 2.43 -14.73
CA PHE A 624 -40.21 2.13 -14.88
C PHE A 624 -40.90 3.28 -15.62
N ASP A 625 -42.13 3.02 -16.11
CA ASP A 625 -42.93 4.02 -16.81
C ASP A 625 -43.58 5.02 -15.82
N SER A 626 -43.57 6.31 -16.13
CA SER A 626 -44.12 7.37 -15.25
C SER A 626 -45.63 7.22 -15.00
N ASP A 627 -46.35 6.60 -15.91
CA ASP A 627 -47.79 6.44 -15.84
C ASP A 627 -48.30 5.45 -14.76
N VAL A 628 -47.37 4.77 -14.06
CA VAL A 628 -47.71 4.01 -12.85
C VAL A 628 -47.92 4.90 -11.61
N LEU A 629 -47.53 6.17 -11.70
CA LEU A 629 -47.71 7.18 -10.64
C LEU A 629 -48.65 8.30 -11.14
N ALA A 630 -49.51 8.79 -10.28
CA ALA A 630 -50.34 9.98 -10.57
C ALA A 630 -49.48 11.23 -10.64
N ASP A 631 -50.00 12.30 -11.28
CA ASP A 631 -49.33 13.58 -11.31
C ASP A 631 -49.11 14.13 -9.90
N GLY A 632 -47.92 14.69 -9.66
CA GLY A 632 -47.54 15.21 -8.35
C GLY A 632 -46.06 15.19 -8.06
N LYS A 633 -45.69 15.66 -6.87
CA LYS A 633 -44.30 15.60 -6.38
C LYS A 633 -44.08 14.32 -5.60
N TYR A 634 -42.99 13.62 -5.92
CA TYR A 634 -42.63 12.37 -5.30
C TYR A 634 -41.21 12.38 -4.76
N TYR A 635 -41.02 11.63 -3.69
CA TYR A 635 -39.71 11.29 -3.13
C TYR A 635 -39.47 9.80 -3.32
N PHE A 636 -38.23 9.44 -3.63
CA PHE A 636 -37.78 8.06 -3.71
C PHE A 636 -36.74 7.80 -2.61
N ARG A 637 -36.84 6.65 -1.99
CA ARG A 637 -35.92 6.24 -0.94
C ARG A 637 -35.33 4.87 -1.28
N VAL A 638 -34.00 4.79 -1.27
CA VAL A 638 -33.24 3.53 -1.40
C VAL A 638 -32.84 3.09 -0.01
N LEU A 639 -33.23 1.90 0.37
CA LEU A 639 -32.75 1.18 1.56
C LEU A 639 -31.75 0.13 1.08
N ALA A 640 -30.48 0.27 1.49
CA ALA A 640 -29.43 -0.72 1.28
C ALA A 640 -29.30 -1.62 2.52
N SER A 641 -29.16 -2.92 2.31
CA SER A 641 -29.05 -3.93 3.36
C SER A 641 -28.00 -4.98 3.01
N ASP A 642 -27.23 -5.41 3.98
CA ASP A 642 -26.24 -6.48 3.90
C ASP A 642 -26.82 -7.86 4.33
N ARG A 643 -28.15 -7.96 4.48
CA ARG A 643 -28.87 -9.13 5.03
C ARG A 643 -28.64 -10.46 4.32
N GLU A 644 -28.14 -10.45 3.07
CA GLU A 644 -27.89 -11.68 2.33
C GLU A 644 -26.63 -12.41 2.77
N VAL A 645 -25.66 -11.67 3.33
CA VAL A 645 -24.39 -12.21 3.79
C VAL A 645 -24.27 -12.21 5.31
N ASN A 646 -25.12 -11.46 6.00
CA ASN A 646 -25.14 -11.36 7.45
C ASN A 646 -26.39 -11.99 8.08
N PRO A 647 -26.26 -12.71 9.21
CA PRO A 647 -27.39 -13.21 9.97
C PRO A 647 -28.34 -12.07 10.40
N PRO A 648 -29.65 -12.33 10.56
CA PRO A 648 -30.64 -11.30 10.93
C PRO A 648 -30.31 -10.52 12.20
N ALA A 649 -29.55 -11.12 13.13
CA ALA A 649 -29.14 -10.47 14.38
C ALA A 649 -28.01 -9.43 14.18
N THR A 650 -27.24 -9.54 13.11
CA THR A 650 -26.08 -8.70 12.81
C THR A 650 -26.23 -7.89 11.54
N ALA A 651 -27.16 -8.25 10.66
CA ALA A 651 -27.46 -7.51 9.44
C ALA A 651 -27.76 -6.03 9.74
N ARG A 652 -27.30 -5.16 8.87
CA ARG A 652 -27.43 -3.70 8.98
C ARG A 652 -28.07 -3.13 7.73
N ASP A 653 -28.76 -2.02 7.95
CA ASP A 653 -29.43 -1.28 6.89
C ASP A 653 -29.02 0.21 6.96
N SER A 654 -29.03 0.86 5.81
CA SER A 654 -29.04 2.33 5.74
C SER A 654 -29.88 2.80 4.58
N ASP A 655 -30.38 4.01 4.64
CA ASP A 655 -31.20 4.56 3.60
C ASP A 655 -30.84 6.01 3.24
N LEU A 656 -31.21 6.40 2.04
CA LEU A 656 -31.13 7.78 1.57
C LEU A 656 -32.42 8.12 0.79
N THR A 657 -32.86 9.37 0.92
CA THR A 657 -34.04 9.88 0.20
C THR A 657 -33.59 10.88 -0.87
N SER A 658 -34.19 10.81 -2.05
CA SER A 658 -33.94 11.73 -3.18
C SER A 658 -34.45 13.13 -2.91
N ALA A 659 -34.01 14.12 -3.71
CA ALA A 659 -34.74 15.36 -3.89
C ALA A 659 -36.15 15.08 -4.46
N PRO A 660 -37.12 15.98 -4.24
CA PRO A 660 -38.46 15.83 -4.81
C PRO A 660 -38.41 15.89 -6.34
N VAL A 661 -39.18 15.02 -6.97
CA VAL A 661 -39.31 14.90 -8.42
C VAL A 661 -40.77 15.15 -8.81
N MET A 662 -40.99 16.03 -9.79
CA MET A 662 -42.32 16.26 -10.35
C MET A 662 -42.62 15.23 -11.41
N ILE A 663 -43.71 14.52 -11.26
CA ILE A 663 -44.25 13.59 -12.25
C ILE A 663 -45.52 14.25 -12.84
N ASP A 664 -45.58 14.28 -14.16
CA ASP A 664 -46.66 14.88 -14.91
C ASP A 664 -46.92 14.03 -16.18
N ASN A 665 -48.07 13.37 -16.23
CA ASN A 665 -48.49 12.51 -17.32
C ASN A 665 -49.69 13.14 -18.08
N THR A 666 -50.15 14.31 -17.68
CA THR A 666 -51.36 14.97 -18.23
C THR A 666 -50.99 15.95 -19.33
N PRO A 667 -51.48 15.77 -20.56
CA PRO A 667 -51.23 16.73 -21.63
C PRO A 667 -51.92 18.10 -21.40
N PRO A 668 -51.31 19.22 -21.87
CA PRO A 668 -51.96 20.51 -21.86
C PRO A 668 -53.29 20.51 -22.61
N VAL A 669 -54.27 21.25 -22.07
CA VAL A 669 -55.55 21.47 -22.70
C VAL A 669 -55.50 22.73 -23.56
N VAL A 670 -55.73 22.61 -24.85
CA VAL A 670 -55.75 23.73 -25.81
C VAL A 670 -57.17 24.14 -26.12
N THR A 671 -57.56 25.34 -25.75
CA THR A 671 -58.89 25.92 -25.98
C THR A 671 -58.82 26.98 -27.08
N VAL A 672 -59.47 26.72 -28.16
CA VAL A 672 -59.46 27.63 -29.34
C VAL A 672 -60.61 28.61 -29.28
N GLY A 673 -60.28 29.88 -29.48
CA GLY A 673 -61.23 30.97 -29.58
C GLY A 673 -61.88 31.12 -30.98
N PRO A 674 -62.66 32.15 -31.20
CA PRO A 674 -63.27 32.42 -32.50
C PRO A 674 -62.24 32.74 -33.57
N VAL A 675 -62.38 32.09 -34.75
CA VAL A 675 -61.56 32.32 -35.93
C VAL A 675 -62.08 33.56 -36.69
N ARG A 676 -61.17 34.47 -37.07
CA ARG A 676 -61.42 35.61 -37.92
C ARG A 676 -60.67 35.39 -39.25
N ARG A 677 -61.47 35.19 -40.33
CA ARG A 677 -60.90 35.07 -41.68
C ARG A 677 -61.34 36.24 -42.53
N THR A 678 -60.40 36.91 -43.18
CA THR A 678 -60.67 38.04 -44.11
C THR A 678 -59.85 37.80 -45.38
N GLY A 679 -60.54 37.30 -46.39
CA GLY A 679 -59.91 37.00 -47.69
C GLY A 679 -58.83 35.92 -47.58
N THR A 680 -57.59 36.30 -47.86
CA THR A 680 -56.43 35.40 -47.83
C THR A 680 -55.70 35.34 -46.49
N THR A 681 -56.22 36.00 -45.44
CA THR A 681 -55.63 36.03 -44.09
C THR A 681 -56.60 35.43 -43.10
N ALA A 682 -56.05 34.76 -42.09
CA ALA A 682 -56.81 34.23 -40.96
C ALA A 682 -56.04 34.52 -39.65
N GLU A 683 -56.79 34.92 -38.63
CA GLU A 683 -56.27 35.09 -37.28
C GLU A 683 -57.04 34.21 -36.31
N LEU A 684 -56.28 33.50 -35.46
CA LEU A 684 -56.76 32.53 -34.52
C LEU A 684 -56.17 32.83 -33.15
N GLU A 685 -57.02 33.16 -32.19
CA GLU A 685 -56.62 33.26 -30.78
C GLU A 685 -56.91 31.95 -30.04
N PHE A 686 -55.98 31.45 -29.23
CA PHE A 686 -56.21 30.29 -28.41
C PHE A 686 -55.42 30.37 -27.08
N GLU A 687 -55.88 29.61 -26.12
CA GLU A 687 -55.24 29.48 -24.82
C GLU A 687 -54.88 28.03 -24.56
N ALA A 688 -53.67 27.83 -24.03
CA ALA A 688 -53.24 26.52 -23.57
C ALA A 688 -53.05 26.54 -22.07
N ARG A 689 -53.50 25.48 -21.38
CA ARG A 689 -53.39 25.37 -19.93
C ARG A 689 -52.97 23.97 -19.55
N ASP A 690 -51.99 23.89 -18.66
CA ASP A 690 -51.59 22.68 -17.95
C ASP A 690 -51.87 22.81 -16.45
N THR A 691 -52.15 21.68 -15.76
CA THR A 691 -52.48 21.69 -14.33
C THR A 691 -51.30 21.37 -13.44
N ALA A 692 -50.27 20.69 -13.96
CA ALA A 692 -49.16 20.14 -13.21
C ALA A 692 -47.84 20.83 -13.55
N SER A 693 -47.51 21.03 -14.83
CA SER A 693 -46.24 21.56 -15.26
C SER A 693 -46.37 22.81 -16.16
N PRO A 694 -45.31 23.65 -16.25
CA PRO A 694 -45.32 24.79 -17.17
C PRO A 694 -45.30 24.36 -18.64
N LEU A 695 -45.94 25.14 -19.50
CA LEU A 695 -45.82 24.99 -20.94
C LEU A 695 -44.41 25.34 -21.39
N ARG A 696 -43.94 24.69 -22.44
CA ARG A 696 -42.56 24.86 -22.93
C ARG A 696 -42.47 25.22 -24.40
N ARG A 697 -43.41 24.70 -25.23
CA ARG A 697 -43.36 24.87 -26.68
C ARG A 697 -44.75 24.84 -27.27
N CYS A 698 -44.99 25.72 -28.23
CA CYS A 698 -46.18 25.71 -29.05
C CYS A 698 -45.81 25.64 -30.53
N GLU A 699 -46.54 24.85 -31.31
CA GLU A 699 -46.29 24.67 -32.74
C GLU A 699 -47.63 24.51 -33.45
N TYR A 700 -47.72 24.89 -34.70
CA TYR A 700 -48.85 24.62 -35.55
C TYR A 700 -48.45 23.95 -36.86
N SER A 701 -49.36 23.23 -37.46
CA SER A 701 -49.23 22.65 -38.79
C SER A 701 -50.45 23.07 -39.63
N LEU A 702 -50.23 23.65 -40.79
CA LEU A 702 -51.25 24.02 -41.77
C LEU A 702 -51.29 22.95 -42.87
N ASP A 703 -52.45 22.37 -43.13
CA ASP A 703 -52.74 21.38 -44.17
C ASP A 703 -51.74 20.20 -44.18
N ALA A 704 -51.41 19.71 -42.98
CA ALA A 704 -50.47 18.62 -42.75
C ALA A 704 -49.06 18.88 -43.27
N THR A 705 -48.61 20.12 -43.40
CA THR A 705 -47.23 20.52 -43.64
C THR A 705 -46.39 20.29 -42.40
N GLY A 706 -45.13 20.68 -42.38
CA GLY A 706 -44.30 20.55 -41.19
C GLY A 706 -44.77 21.41 -40.01
N TRP A 707 -44.25 21.11 -38.82
CA TRP A 707 -44.51 21.89 -37.61
C TRP A 707 -43.75 23.19 -37.63
N VAL A 708 -44.47 24.30 -37.38
CA VAL A 708 -43.94 25.68 -37.32
C VAL A 708 -44.05 26.13 -35.88
N PRO A 709 -42.96 26.62 -35.24
CA PRO A 709 -43.03 27.16 -33.87
C PRO A 709 -43.90 28.41 -33.81
N LEU A 710 -44.60 28.58 -32.69
CA LEU A 710 -45.41 29.75 -32.37
C LEU A 710 -45.04 30.24 -30.98
N GLU A 711 -44.81 31.56 -30.87
CA GLU A 711 -44.50 32.22 -29.59
C GLU A 711 -45.79 32.62 -28.87
N SER A 712 -45.77 32.74 -27.53
CA SER A 712 -46.85 33.26 -26.73
C SER A 712 -47.01 34.78 -26.95
N VAL A 713 -48.11 35.32 -26.52
CA VAL A 713 -48.41 36.80 -26.66
C VAL A 713 -47.41 37.64 -25.91
N ASP A 714 -46.83 37.19 -24.82
CA ASP A 714 -45.79 37.87 -24.04
C ASP A 714 -44.36 37.52 -24.49
N GLY A 715 -44.19 36.61 -25.44
CA GLY A 715 -42.93 36.23 -26.05
C GLY A 715 -42.15 35.14 -25.32
N VAL A 716 -42.67 34.59 -24.19
CA VAL A 716 -42.01 33.54 -23.41
C VAL A 716 -43.02 32.47 -23.00
N ILE A 717 -42.73 31.20 -23.29
CA ILE A 717 -43.58 30.07 -22.89
C ILE A 717 -42.99 29.42 -21.65
N ASP A 718 -43.41 29.83 -20.45
CA ASP A 718 -42.85 29.39 -19.17
C ASP A 718 -43.88 29.22 -18.03
N SER A 719 -45.18 29.50 -18.33
CA SER A 719 -46.25 29.43 -17.37
C SER A 719 -47.16 28.23 -17.58
N GLN A 720 -47.95 27.85 -16.57
CA GLN A 720 -48.97 26.79 -16.69
C GLN A 720 -50.13 27.19 -17.60
N GLN A 721 -50.29 28.47 -17.94
CA GLN A 721 -51.34 28.99 -18.78
C GLN A 721 -50.78 30.08 -19.69
N GLU A 722 -50.87 29.89 -21.01
CA GLU A 722 -50.36 30.80 -22.03
C GLU A 722 -51.39 31.11 -23.09
N ARG A 723 -51.30 32.32 -23.65
CA ARG A 723 -52.13 32.77 -24.76
C ARG A 723 -51.31 32.90 -26.02
N PHE A 724 -51.92 32.52 -27.12
CA PHE A 724 -51.29 32.52 -28.44
C PHE A 724 -52.20 33.20 -29.47
N VAL A 725 -51.58 33.91 -30.41
CA VAL A 725 -52.23 34.46 -31.59
C VAL A 725 -51.54 33.92 -32.83
N LEU A 726 -52.23 33.14 -33.61
CA LEU A 726 -51.71 32.64 -34.87
C LEU A 726 -52.29 33.47 -36.02
N SER A 727 -51.40 34.17 -36.73
CA SER A 727 -51.74 34.91 -37.94
C SER A 727 -51.21 34.15 -39.16
N LEU A 728 -52.13 33.82 -40.06
CA LEU A 728 -51.85 33.10 -41.31
C LEU A 728 -52.12 34.00 -42.50
N ASP A 729 -51.15 34.16 -43.37
CA ASP A 729 -51.24 34.99 -44.58
C ASP A 729 -51.20 34.11 -45.84
N LYS A 730 -51.73 34.63 -46.98
CA LYS A 730 -51.67 33.97 -48.26
C LYS A 730 -52.40 32.61 -48.37
N LEU A 731 -53.46 32.48 -47.61
CA LEU A 731 -54.30 31.26 -47.69
C LEU A 731 -54.95 31.18 -49.09
N THR A 732 -54.98 29.98 -49.62
CA THR A 732 -55.68 29.74 -50.89
C THR A 732 -57.19 29.70 -50.67
N PRO A 733 -58.04 29.92 -51.73
CA PRO A 733 -59.48 29.72 -51.57
C PRO A 733 -59.81 28.26 -51.27
N GLY A 734 -60.66 28.04 -50.26
CA GLY A 734 -61.08 26.71 -49.80
C GLY A 734 -60.89 26.50 -48.28
N GLU A 735 -61.17 25.31 -47.84
CA GLU A 735 -60.99 24.93 -46.42
C GLU A 735 -59.52 24.60 -46.15
N HIS A 736 -59.03 25.06 -45.02
CA HIS A 736 -57.71 24.77 -44.53
C HIS A 736 -57.77 24.13 -43.15
N LEU A 737 -56.91 23.11 -42.92
CA LEU A 737 -56.81 22.44 -41.64
C LEU A 737 -55.61 22.97 -40.87
N VAL A 738 -55.84 23.54 -39.68
CA VAL A 738 -54.81 23.91 -38.72
C VAL A 738 -54.81 22.95 -37.58
N VAL A 739 -53.68 22.36 -37.29
CA VAL A 739 -53.45 21.54 -36.08
C VAL A 739 -52.45 22.30 -35.19
N ILE A 740 -52.82 22.52 -33.93
CA ILE A 740 -52.03 23.16 -32.91
C ILE A 740 -51.52 22.08 -31.98
N ARG A 741 -50.22 22.13 -31.65
CA ARG A 741 -49.59 21.25 -30.67
C ARG A 741 -48.89 22.08 -29.63
N VAL A 742 -49.25 21.87 -28.35
CA VAL A 742 -48.58 22.52 -27.22
C VAL A 742 -47.93 21.45 -26.36
N LEU A 743 -46.70 21.60 -26.05
CA LEU A 743 -45.96 20.73 -25.17
C LEU A 743 -45.69 21.41 -23.85
N ASP A 744 -45.84 20.64 -22.76
CA ASP A 744 -45.40 21.02 -21.42
C ASP A 744 -43.90 20.74 -21.17
N SER A 745 -43.44 21.04 -19.98
CA SER A 745 -42.04 20.76 -19.57
C SER A 745 -41.75 19.25 -19.34
N ALA A 746 -42.79 18.48 -19.12
CA ALA A 746 -42.70 17.02 -19.01
C ALA A 746 -42.67 16.33 -20.38
N GLY A 747 -43.01 17.06 -21.46
CA GLY A 747 -43.04 16.55 -22.83
C GLY A 747 -44.39 15.99 -23.28
N ASN A 748 -45.46 16.15 -22.49
CA ASN A 748 -46.77 15.75 -22.89
C ASN A 748 -47.33 16.74 -23.95
N ALA A 749 -48.03 16.24 -24.94
CA ALA A 749 -48.51 17.01 -26.07
C ALA A 749 -50.03 17.17 -26.06
N GLY A 750 -50.51 18.37 -25.89
CA GLY A 750 -51.88 18.78 -26.10
C GLY A 750 -52.14 19.17 -27.56
N LEU A 751 -53.23 18.70 -28.14
CA LEU A 751 -53.57 18.90 -29.55
C LEU A 751 -54.92 19.58 -29.70
N ALA A 752 -55.02 20.56 -30.57
CA ALA A 752 -56.31 21.10 -31.02
C ALA A 752 -56.38 21.15 -32.55
N LYS A 753 -57.58 20.98 -33.08
CA LYS A 753 -57.86 20.99 -34.53
C LYS A 753 -58.83 22.12 -34.85
N VAL A 754 -58.51 22.89 -35.87
CA VAL A 754 -59.35 23.97 -36.39
C VAL A 754 -59.49 23.88 -37.88
N VAL A 755 -60.69 24.05 -38.38
CA VAL A 755 -60.95 24.15 -39.83
C VAL A 755 -61.31 25.58 -40.16
N LEU A 756 -60.52 26.19 -41.05
CA LEU A 756 -60.73 27.55 -41.56
C LEU A 756 -61.60 27.43 -42.81
N HIS A 757 -62.85 27.96 -42.74
CA HIS A 757 -63.75 27.94 -43.87
C HIS A 757 -63.65 29.19 -44.74
#